data_90a11d6d95694ccfe732cf15525ccad0
#
_entry.id   90a11d6d95694ccfe732cf15525ccad0
#
_cell.length_a   1.000
_cell.length_b   1.000
_cell.length_c   1.000
_cell.angle_alpha   90.00
_cell.angle_beta   90.00
_cell.angle_gamma   90.00
#
_symmetry.space_group_name_H-M   'P 1'
#
loop_
_entity.id
_entity.type
_entity.pdbx_description
1 polymer ?
#
loop_
_entity_poly.entity_id
_entity_poly.type
_entity_poly.pdbx_seq_one_letter_code
_entity_poly.pdbx_strand_id
1 'polypeptide(L)'
;MNTRFVTRLILTSLFLVLNVMAANAQDENSIKGFVYEESTGEPMMFTNVYLRGTTFGGATDENGYFNINRIPDGRYTLLITSVGYDTISETFNLSKGQSVSRKYYLKETSQKLETVTITADKIEARTETKTSVITVTPKTITKIPSVGGQADFAQYLQVVPGVIFTGDQGGQLYIRGGSPIQNKVLLDGMVVYNPFHSIGLFSVFDTDIIRNADVYTGGFGAEYSGRISSIMDISTRDGNKKRLSGKLGANCFGAKVMLEGPLKKAKTPDDATISFILSAKNSYLEQSSKFLYPYASKTGLPFNYQDFYGKVSLNAPNGSKVNLFGFSFNDQVNNYMSLSDFGWDSYGAGANFLVIPGKAPVMIEGNIAYSSYTSRMKETDSPDRFSNINGFNMGFDFSQFMGKNTFKYGIEMLGYTTDYQTYSVYGHNRIGAKLNSTEIGAYAKYKAVLGKFLLEPSFRLQFYASLSEISPEPRIALKYNATDRLRLKAAAGMYSQNFVAATSDRDVVNLFYGFLSGIDNLPETYDGEGIKSNLQKANHFILGGEFDLSRYATLNIEGYWKDFVQLTNINRNKLYPDTPENAQIPDLLKKDFTKETGDAYGFDVSVKYENQHWYLWAVYALGFVTREYEKAVEDGVELVEYAPHFDRRHNINVILTYTAGSKRQWEFSGRWNFGTGFPFTQVQGFYEYYPFQDGINFDYTTTNGELGVLYGELNGGRLPTYHRFDIDVKRKFFFTENVMLEADLSVTNVYNRHNVFYVNLITSEVARQLPILPTLGLTLSF
;
A
#
# COMPACT_ATOMS: atom_id res chain seq x y z
N MET A 1 -36.71 8.92 10.60
CA MET A 1 -36.83 7.64 11.34
C MET A 1 -36.25 7.85 12.74
N ASN A 2 -36.94 7.48 13.80
CA ASN A 2 -36.63 7.92 15.17
C ASN A 2 -35.29 7.32 15.66
N THR A 3 -34.26 8.14 15.86
CA THR A 3 -32.90 7.75 16.27
C THR A 3 -32.91 6.81 17.49
N ARG A 4 -33.84 6.98 18.42
CA ARG A 4 -34.01 6.10 19.61
C ARG A 4 -34.45 4.68 19.24
N PHE A 5 -35.18 4.49 18.15
CA PHE A 5 -35.61 3.17 17.67
C PHE A 5 -34.44 2.40 17.04
N VAL A 6 -33.65 3.08 16.22
CA VAL A 6 -32.44 2.49 15.58
C VAL A 6 -31.41 2.10 16.63
N THR A 7 -31.16 2.98 17.62
CA THR A 7 -30.22 2.68 18.72
C THR A 7 -30.68 1.50 19.56
N ARG A 8 -31.98 1.38 19.86
CA ARG A 8 -32.53 0.22 20.57
C ARG A 8 -32.43 -1.05 19.75
N LEU A 9 -32.69 -1.01 18.44
CA LEU A 9 -32.58 -2.17 17.56
C LEU A 9 -31.13 -2.69 17.48
N ILE A 10 -30.16 -1.75 17.38
CA ILE A 10 -28.73 -2.09 17.38
C ILE A 10 -28.30 -2.68 18.73
N LEU A 11 -28.69 -2.08 19.84
CA LEU A 11 -28.38 -2.60 21.17
C LEU A 11 -29.04 -3.95 21.44
N THR A 12 -30.28 -4.16 20.98
CA THR A 12 -30.97 -5.43 21.15
C THR A 12 -30.39 -6.53 20.29
N SER A 13 -30.01 -6.23 19.04
CA SER A 13 -29.33 -7.18 18.15
C SER A 13 -27.91 -7.50 18.65
N LEU A 14 -27.18 -6.52 19.16
CA LEU A 14 -25.87 -6.72 19.78
C LEU A 14 -25.98 -7.61 21.04
N PHE A 15 -27.01 -7.36 21.88
CA PHE A 15 -27.28 -8.18 23.07
C PHE A 15 -27.75 -9.58 22.74
N LEU A 16 -28.53 -9.76 21.66
CA LEU A 16 -28.95 -11.08 21.17
C LEU A 16 -27.77 -11.87 20.61
N VAL A 17 -26.90 -11.23 19.82
CA VAL A 17 -25.67 -11.83 19.30
C VAL A 17 -24.72 -12.23 20.43
N LEU A 18 -24.54 -11.37 21.45
CA LEU A 18 -23.73 -11.67 22.63
C LEU A 18 -24.29 -12.87 23.43
N ASN A 19 -25.61 -13.00 23.56
CA ASN A 19 -26.22 -14.14 24.27
C ASN A 19 -26.14 -15.44 23.48
N VAL A 20 -26.31 -15.41 22.14
CA VAL A 20 -26.12 -16.59 21.28
C VAL A 20 -24.65 -17.03 21.29
N MET A 21 -23.71 -16.10 21.39
CA MET A 21 -22.29 -16.39 21.50
C MET A 21 -21.92 -17.02 22.85
N ALA A 22 -22.52 -16.57 23.96
CA ALA A 22 -22.29 -17.12 25.28
C ALA A 22 -22.86 -18.56 25.46
N ALA A 23 -23.94 -18.89 24.75
CA ALA A 23 -24.59 -20.19 24.84
C ALA A 23 -23.85 -21.33 24.12
N ASN A 24 -22.89 -21.04 23.23
CA ASN A 24 -22.13 -22.03 22.47
C ASN A 24 -20.72 -22.31 23.00
N ALA A 25 -20.36 -21.80 24.18
CA ALA A 25 -19.11 -22.17 24.86
C ALA A 25 -19.23 -23.56 25.52
N GLN A 26 -19.50 -24.61 24.71
CA GLN A 26 -19.40 -25.98 25.19
C GLN A 26 -17.94 -26.42 25.32
N ASP A 27 -17.67 -27.32 26.27
CA ASP A 27 -16.39 -27.97 26.58
C ASP A 27 -15.75 -28.68 25.37
N GLU A 28 -15.18 -27.91 24.44
CA GLU A 28 -14.46 -28.43 23.27
C GLU A 28 -12.96 -28.39 23.50
N ASN A 29 -12.24 -29.45 23.12
CA ASN A 29 -10.78 -29.45 23.20
C ASN A 29 -10.18 -28.55 22.13
N SER A 30 -9.13 -27.84 22.51
CA SER A 30 -8.36 -26.96 21.61
C SER A 30 -6.86 -27.01 21.88
N ILE A 31 -6.08 -26.87 20.82
CA ILE A 31 -4.63 -26.63 20.88
C ILE A 31 -4.37 -25.30 20.20
N LYS A 32 -3.83 -24.34 20.94
CA LYS A 32 -3.47 -23.02 20.43
C LYS A 32 -2.07 -22.64 20.86
N GLY A 33 -1.46 -21.74 20.16
CA GLY A 33 -0.13 -21.30 20.52
C GLY A 33 0.52 -20.39 19.52
N PHE A 34 1.81 -20.20 19.71
CA PHE A 34 2.64 -19.37 18.87
C PHE A 34 3.86 -20.14 18.38
N VAL A 35 4.24 -19.83 17.15
CA VAL A 35 5.49 -20.34 16.56
C VAL A 35 6.43 -19.17 16.35
N TYR A 36 7.65 -19.29 16.86
CA TYR A 36 8.71 -18.30 16.78
C TYR A 36 9.96 -18.90 16.15
N GLU A 37 10.76 -18.05 15.51
CA GLU A 37 12.11 -18.41 15.12
C GLU A 37 13.03 -18.45 16.36
N GLU A 38 13.83 -19.51 16.50
CA GLU A 38 14.67 -19.68 17.69
C GLU A 38 15.77 -18.63 17.79
N SER A 39 16.36 -18.21 16.67
CA SER A 39 17.53 -17.31 16.62
C SER A 39 17.18 -15.87 17.04
N THR A 40 16.00 -15.38 16.68
CA THR A 40 15.58 -13.99 16.87
C THR A 40 14.43 -13.85 17.88
N GLY A 41 13.60 -14.89 18.00
CA GLY A 41 12.35 -14.85 18.74
C GLY A 41 11.21 -14.13 17.98
N GLU A 42 11.39 -13.87 16.69
CA GLU A 42 10.34 -13.28 15.83
C GLU A 42 9.22 -14.28 15.54
N PRO A 43 7.97 -13.84 15.39
CA PRO A 43 6.86 -14.70 15.01
C PRO A 43 7.08 -15.31 13.61
N MET A 44 6.81 -16.59 13.47
CA MET A 44 6.85 -17.30 12.19
C MET A 44 5.44 -17.36 11.58
N MET A 45 5.25 -16.59 10.53
CA MET A 45 4.01 -16.54 9.75
C MET A 45 3.85 -17.79 8.89
N PHE A 46 2.60 -18.15 8.62
CA PHE A 46 2.20 -19.20 7.67
C PHE A 46 2.90 -20.55 7.89
N THR A 47 3.38 -20.79 9.11
CA THR A 47 3.96 -22.07 9.52
C THR A 47 2.87 -23.11 9.61
N ASN A 48 3.08 -24.28 9.02
CA ASN A 48 2.09 -25.35 9.01
C ASN A 48 2.03 -26.06 10.36
N VAL A 49 0.84 -26.08 10.97
CA VAL A 49 0.57 -26.71 12.27
C VAL A 49 -0.61 -27.66 12.12
N TYR A 50 -0.40 -28.97 12.30
CA TYR A 50 -1.45 -29.96 12.09
C TYR A 50 -1.30 -31.18 12.99
N LEU A 51 -2.43 -31.88 13.23
CA LEU A 51 -2.45 -33.11 13.94
C LEU A 51 -2.25 -34.30 12.97
N ARG A 52 -1.18 -35.07 13.19
CA ARG A 52 -0.76 -36.15 12.30
C ARG A 52 -1.88 -37.18 12.07
N GLY A 53 -2.11 -37.49 10.79
CA GLY A 53 -3.14 -38.48 10.39
C GLY A 53 -4.58 -37.97 10.49
N THR A 54 -4.80 -36.67 10.69
CA THR A 54 -6.12 -36.05 10.76
C THR A 54 -6.27 -34.89 9.78
N THR A 55 -7.47 -34.34 9.70
CA THR A 55 -7.77 -33.11 8.95
C THR A 55 -7.74 -31.85 9.82
N PHE A 56 -7.32 -31.96 11.07
CA PHE A 56 -7.21 -30.85 12.01
C PHE A 56 -5.86 -30.17 11.86
N GLY A 57 -5.87 -28.87 11.55
CA GLY A 57 -4.67 -28.07 11.39
C GLY A 57 -4.92 -26.80 10.60
N GLY A 58 -3.89 -25.97 10.48
CA GLY A 58 -3.90 -24.72 9.72
C GLY A 58 -2.50 -24.13 9.64
N ALA A 59 -2.37 -22.93 9.09
CA ALA A 59 -1.16 -22.14 9.14
C ALA A 59 -1.22 -21.16 10.31
N THR A 60 -0.06 -20.72 10.79
CA THR A 60 0.03 -19.58 11.71
C THR A 60 -0.33 -18.30 10.98
N ASP A 61 -0.96 -17.35 11.69
CA ASP A 61 -1.22 -16.00 11.20
C ASP A 61 0.06 -15.14 11.17
N GLU A 62 -0.10 -13.85 10.87
CA GLU A 62 1.00 -12.87 10.82
C GLU A 62 1.70 -12.67 12.18
N ASN A 63 1.03 -12.98 13.28
CA ASN A 63 1.58 -12.94 14.63
C ASN A 63 2.22 -14.27 15.05
N GLY A 64 2.28 -15.26 14.15
CA GLY A 64 2.74 -16.62 14.46
C GLY A 64 1.73 -17.42 15.29
N TYR A 65 0.51 -16.92 15.45
CA TYR A 65 -0.54 -17.56 16.24
C TYR A 65 -1.24 -18.66 15.42
N PHE A 66 -1.53 -19.79 16.06
CA PHE A 66 -2.39 -20.83 15.52
C PHE A 66 -3.43 -21.28 16.55
N ASN A 67 -4.56 -21.78 16.06
CA ASN A 67 -5.63 -22.29 16.89
C ASN A 67 -6.33 -23.45 16.19
N ILE A 68 -6.28 -24.63 16.79
CA ILE A 68 -6.97 -25.84 16.35
C ILE A 68 -8.06 -26.16 17.37
N ASN A 69 -9.31 -25.97 16.99
CA ASN A 69 -10.48 -26.15 17.86
C ASN A 69 -11.27 -27.38 17.47
N ARG A 70 -12.23 -27.76 18.31
CA ARG A 70 -13.16 -28.87 18.10
C ARG A 70 -12.47 -30.21 17.90
N ILE A 71 -11.38 -30.42 18.63
CA ILE A 71 -10.65 -31.69 18.59
C ILE A 71 -11.38 -32.67 19.47
N PRO A 72 -11.79 -33.88 18.96
CA PRO A 72 -12.36 -34.93 19.78
C PRO A 72 -11.40 -35.38 20.89
N ASP A 73 -11.94 -36.04 21.92
CA ASP A 73 -11.11 -36.67 22.95
C ASP A 73 -10.21 -37.72 22.31
N GLY A 74 -8.95 -37.78 22.73
CA GLY A 74 -8.01 -38.72 22.16
C GLY A 74 -6.54 -38.33 22.30
N ARG A 75 -5.68 -39.21 21.78
CA ARG A 75 -4.24 -38.99 21.71
C ARG A 75 -3.86 -38.52 20.32
N TYR A 76 -3.21 -37.33 20.25
CA TYR A 76 -2.83 -36.70 19.01
C TYR A 76 -1.36 -36.27 19.03
N THR A 77 -0.70 -36.33 17.87
CA THR A 77 0.63 -35.81 17.67
C THR A 77 0.57 -34.53 16.82
N LEU A 78 0.88 -33.40 17.42
CA LEU A 78 1.04 -32.11 16.74
C LEU A 78 2.35 -32.09 15.98
N LEU A 79 2.30 -31.70 14.71
CA LEU A 79 3.47 -31.46 13.88
C LEU A 79 3.50 -29.99 13.48
N ILE A 80 4.66 -29.36 13.62
CA ILE A 80 4.93 -27.99 13.20
C ILE A 80 6.06 -28.02 12.19
N THR A 81 5.78 -27.57 10.97
CA THR A 81 6.74 -27.64 9.85
C THR A 81 6.82 -26.30 9.12
N SER A 82 8.05 -25.88 8.82
CA SER A 82 8.35 -24.72 7.99
C SER A 82 9.55 -24.98 7.11
N VAL A 83 9.61 -24.38 5.93
CA VAL A 83 10.70 -24.57 4.96
C VAL A 83 12.00 -23.99 5.52
N GLY A 84 13.05 -24.81 5.57
CA GLY A 84 14.35 -24.38 6.10
C GLY A 84 14.48 -24.50 7.62
N TYR A 85 13.51 -25.10 8.30
CA TYR A 85 13.50 -25.28 9.75
C TYR A 85 13.30 -26.74 10.13
N ASP A 86 13.78 -27.12 11.31
CA ASP A 86 13.59 -28.44 11.90
C ASP A 86 12.11 -28.63 12.28
N THR A 87 11.58 -29.82 12.02
CA THR A 87 10.18 -30.16 12.37
C THR A 87 10.03 -30.40 13.87
N ILE A 88 9.07 -29.74 14.50
CA ILE A 88 8.69 -30.02 15.89
C ILE A 88 7.55 -31.05 15.91
N SER A 89 7.64 -32.02 16.83
CA SER A 89 6.63 -33.04 17.08
C SER A 89 6.34 -33.14 18.58
N GLU A 90 5.09 -32.92 18.98
CA GLU A 90 4.64 -33.05 20.38
C GLU A 90 3.33 -33.85 20.47
N THR A 91 3.24 -34.73 21.46
CA THR A 91 2.06 -35.59 21.64
C THR A 91 1.21 -35.11 22.81
N PHE A 92 -0.10 -34.99 22.60
CA PHE A 92 -1.09 -34.58 23.58
C PHE A 92 -2.12 -35.67 23.80
N ASN A 93 -2.55 -35.84 25.06
CA ASN A 93 -3.76 -36.59 25.43
C ASN A 93 -4.82 -35.55 25.79
N LEU A 94 -5.81 -35.37 24.92
CA LEU A 94 -6.90 -34.42 25.12
C LEU A 94 -8.11 -35.11 25.74
N SER A 95 -8.64 -34.50 26.78
CA SER A 95 -9.87 -34.88 27.45
C SER A 95 -10.85 -33.72 27.46
N LYS A 96 -12.13 -33.99 27.62
CA LYS A 96 -13.25 -33.07 27.46
C LYS A 96 -13.00 -31.67 28.07
N GLY A 97 -13.08 -30.62 27.23
CA GLY A 97 -12.92 -29.22 27.62
C GLY A 97 -11.48 -28.75 27.84
N GLN A 98 -10.50 -29.55 27.41
CA GLN A 98 -9.10 -29.19 27.59
C GLN A 98 -8.60 -28.19 26.53
N SER A 99 -8.16 -27.03 26.96
CA SER A 99 -7.46 -26.05 26.10
C SER A 99 -5.98 -26.03 26.44
N VAL A 100 -5.15 -26.39 25.46
CA VAL A 100 -3.67 -26.37 25.58
C VAL A 100 -3.12 -25.16 24.87
N SER A 101 -2.29 -24.37 25.56
CA SER A 101 -1.57 -23.24 24.96
C SER A 101 -0.06 -23.46 25.06
N ARG A 102 0.68 -23.28 23.96
CA ARG A 102 2.12 -23.53 23.90
C ARG A 102 2.84 -22.52 23.02
N LYS A 103 4.15 -22.34 23.29
CA LYS A 103 5.08 -21.63 22.43
C LYS A 103 6.08 -22.61 21.85
N TYR A 104 6.33 -22.48 20.55
CA TYR A 104 7.26 -23.30 19.82
C TYR A 104 8.33 -22.44 19.21
N TYR A 105 9.59 -22.91 19.24
CA TYR A 105 10.73 -22.23 18.67
C TYR A 105 11.34 -23.14 17.60
N LEU A 106 11.23 -22.74 16.34
CA LEU A 106 11.79 -23.49 15.22
C LEU A 106 13.22 -23.06 15.01
N LYS A 107 14.09 -24.07 14.93
CA LYS A 107 15.52 -23.91 14.65
C LYS A 107 15.75 -24.03 13.15
N GLU A 108 16.54 -23.11 12.59
CA GLU A 108 16.92 -23.18 11.19
C GLU A 108 17.79 -24.43 10.96
N THR A 109 17.43 -25.24 9.95
CA THR A 109 18.15 -26.49 9.65
C THR A 109 19.23 -26.27 8.61
N SER A 110 20.41 -26.82 8.89
CA SER A 110 21.52 -26.90 7.92
C SER A 110 21.39 -28.10 6.96
N GLN A 111 20.51 -29.06 7.26
CA GLN A 111 20.34 -30.28 6.46
C GLN A 111 19.17 -30.17 5.46
N LYS A 112 19.46 -30.60 4.23
CA LYS A 112 18.48 -30.71 3.15
C LYS A 112 17.60 -31.95 3.38
N LEU A 113 16.42 -31.79 3.93
CA LEU A 113 15.39 -32.82 3.86
C LEU A 113 14.67 -32.71 2.52
N GLU A 114 14.72 -33.77 1.71
CA GLU A 114 13.92 -33.93 0.48
C GLU A 114 12.41 -34.14 0.75
N THR A 115 11.95 -33.79 1.92
CA THR A 115 10.54 -33.95 2.28
C THR A 115 9.69 -32.97 1.47
N VAL A 116 8.61 -33.46 0.88
CA VAL A 116 7.61 -32.66 0.14
C VAL A 116 7.04 -31.61 1.09
N THR A 117 7.67 -30.46 1.12
CA THR A 117 7.21 -29.33 1.93
C THR A 117 6.34 -28.45 1.03
N ILE A 118 5.03 -28.46 1.31
CA ILE A 118 4.13 -27.44 0.77
C ILE A 118 4.61 -26.12 1.34
N THR A 119 4.93 -25.15 0.48
CA THR A 119 5.38 -23.83 0.95
C THR A 119 4.28 -23.13 1.74
N ALA A 120 4.66 -22.28 2.68
CA ALA A 120 3.73 -21.48 3.47
C ALA A 120 2.71 -20.73 2.60
N ASP A 121 3.19 -20.11 1.50
CA ASP A 121 2.35 -19.40 0.50
C ASP A 121 1.25 -20.29 -0.09
N LYS A 122 1.53 -21.59 -0.31
CA LYS A 122 0.53 -22.52 -0.85
C LYS A 122 -0.51 -22.93 0.19
N ILE A 123 -0.16 -22.93 1.46
CA ILE A 123 -1.12 -23.19 2.55
C ILE A 123 -2.04 -21.99 2.69
N GLU A 124 -1.50 -20.79 2.77
CA GLU A 124 -2.29 -19.55 2.79
C GLU A 124 -3.21 -19.47 1.58
N ALA A 125 -2.69 -19.74 0.38
CA ALA A 125 -3.45 -19.77 -0.85
C ALA A 125 -4.63 -20.73 -0.83
N ARG A 126 -4.65 -21.76 0.01
CA ARG A 126 -5.74 -22.74 0.17
C ARG A 126 -6.70 -22.42 1.32
N THR A 127 -6.23 -21.75 2.36
CA THR A 127 -6.97 -21.55 3.62
C THR A 127 -7.54 -20.16 3.77
N GLU A 128 -7.04 -19.17 3.02
CA GLU A 128 -7.50 -17.78 3.07
C GLU A 128 -8.28 -17.41 1.80
N THR A 129 -9.28 -16.54 1.98
CA THR A 129 -10.13 -16.02 0.89
C THR A 129 -9.51 -14.82 0.16
N LYS A 130 -8.32 -14.36 0.59
CA LYS A 130 -7.64 -13.19 0.01
C LYS A 130 -7.60 -13.26 -1.52
N THR A 131 -8.24 -12.31 -2.19
CA THR A 131 -8.27 -12.13 -3.65
C THR A 131 -7.53 -10.84 -3.99
N SER A 132 -6.75 -10.82 -5.06
CA SER A 132 -5.95 -9.63 -5.47
C SER A 132 -5.00 -9.11 -4.39
N VAL A 133 -4.39 -10.01 -3.63
CA VAL A 133 -3.44 -9.68 -2.57
C VAL A 133 -2.09 -10.27 -2.88
N ILE A 134 -1.05 -9.48 -2.70
CA ILE A 134 0.34 -9.92 -2.74
C ILE A 134 0.96 -9.62 -1.39
N THR A 135 1.36 -10.67 -0.68
CA THR A 135 2.13 -10.56 0.56
C THR A 135 3.61 -10.42 0.24
N VAL A 136 4.17 -9.29 0.62
CA VAL A 136 5.56 -8.90 0.38
C VAL A 136 6.36 -9.09 1.66
N THR A 137 7.52 -9.75 1.56
CA THR A 137 8.43 -9.93 2.69
C THR A 137 9.81 -9.35 2.36
N PRO A 138 10.65 -9.03 3.35
CA PRO A 138 12.03 -8.59 3.09
C PRO A 138 12.81 -9.54 2.18
N LYS A 139 12.59 -10.85 2.34
CA LYS A 139 13.22 -11.88 1.51
C LYS A 139 12.85 -11.77 0.03
N THR A 140 11.63 -11.39 -0.29
CA THR A 140 11.19 -11.20 -1.68
C THR A 140 11.66 -9.87 -2.25
N ILE A 141 11.72 -8.81 -1.43
CA ILE A 141 12.22 -7.50 -1.85
C ILE A 141 13.71 -7.58 -2.22
N THR A 142 14.52 -8.28 -1.42
CA THR A 142 15.97 -8.39 -1.66
C THR A 142 16.37 -9.12 -2.95
N LYS A 143 15.44 -9.88 -3.56
CA LYS A 143 15.68 -10.60 -4.82
C LYS A 143 15.56 -9.73 -6.07
N ILE A 144 15.11 -8.50 -5.92
CA ILE A 144 14.86 -7.60 -7.04
C ILE A 144 15.99 -6.58 -7.14
N PRO A 145 16.64 -6.42 -8.31
CA PRO A 145 17.55 -5.31 -8.54
C PRO A 145 16.88 -3.98 -8.24
N SER A 146 17.51 -3.19 -7.40
CA SER A 146 17.00 -1.89 -6.96
C SER A 146 17.95 -0.77 -7.33
N VAL A 147 17.38 0.38 -7.70
CA VAL A 147 18.15 1.60 -7.95
C VAL A 147 18.96 1.93 -6.69
N GLY A 148 20.24 2.20 -6.84
CA GLY A 148 21.11 2.50 -5.69
C GLY A 148 21.72 1.25 -5.00
N GLY A 149 21.41 0.03 -5.44
CA GLY A 149 21.99 -1.21 -4.90
C GLY A 149 21.50 -1.59 -3.50
N GLN A 150 20.45 -0.96 -2.98
CA GLN A 150 19.80 -1.37 -1.74
C GLN A 150 18.38 -1.81 -2.03
N ALA A 151 17.98 -2.95 -1.48
CA ALA A 151 16.63 -3.45 -1.59
C ALA A 151 15.63 -2.42 -1.04
N ASP A 152 14.67 -2.04 -1.89
CA ASP A 152 13.69 -1.01 -1.56
C ASP A 152 12.26 -1.46 -1.88
N PHE A 153 11.33 -1.15 -0.97
CA PHE A 153 9.94 -1.55 -1.07
C PHE A 153 9.22 -0.86 -2.25
N ALA A 154 9.53 0.42 -2.55
CA ALA A 154 8.94 1.11 -3.70
C ALA A 154 9.35 0.48 -5.02
N GLN A 155 10.60 0.01 -5.12
CA GLN A 155 11.09 -0.71 -6.29
C GLN A 155 10.41 -2.08 -6.48
N TYR A 156 10.07 -2.74 -5.38
CA TYR A 156 9.28 -3.97 -5.42
C TYR A 156 7.85 -3.71 -5.92
N LEU A 157 7.21 -2.65 -5.46
CA LEU A 157 5.83 -2.32 -5.86
C LEU A 157 5.69 -2.09 -7.37
N GLN A 158 6.73 -1.61 -8.05
CA GLN A 158 6.72 -1.40 -9.50
C GLN A 158 6.51 -2.69 -10.31
N VAL A 159 6.78 -3.85 -9.74
CA VAL A 159 6.64 -5.15 -10.42
C VAL A 159 5.36 -5.90 -10.02
N VAL A 160 4.61 -5.39 -9.07
CA VAL A 160 3.34 -5.97 -8.62
C VAL A 160 2.30 -5.87 -9.73
N PRO A 161 1.56 -6.96 -10.05
CA PRO A 161 0.48 -6.93 -11.05
C PRO A 161 -0.55 -5.84 -10.75
N GLY A 162 -0.98 -5.11 -11.79
CA GLY A 162 -1.98 -4.03 -11.67
C GLY A 162 -1.46 -2.75 -11.04
N VAL A 163 -0.18 -2.66 -10.68
CA VAL A 163 0.46 -1.44 -10.19
C VAL A 163 1.15 -0.73 -11.35
N ILE A 164 0.82 0.53 -11.55
CA ILE A 164 1.41 1.42 -12.53
C ILE A 164 2.23 2.47 -11.79
N PHE A 165 3.47 2.65 -12.22
CA PHE A 165 4.39 3.65 -11.72
C PHE A 165 4.67 4.65 -12.84
N THR A 166 4.56 5.94 -12.59
CA THR A 166 4.65 6.95 -13.66
C THR A 166 6.08 7.20 -14.15
N GLY A 167 7.05 6.51 -13.60
CA GLY A 167 8.44 6.50 -14.09
C GLY A 167 9.45 6.50 -12.95
N ASP A 168 10.74 6.51 -13.32
CA ASP A 168 11.86 6.44 -12.36
C ASP A 168 11.89 7.60 -11.37
N GLN A 169 11.21 8.70 -11.67
CA GLN A 169 11.20 9.94 -10.90
C GLN A 169 9.78 10.40 -10.58
N GLY A 170 8.77 9.57 -10.83
CA GLY A 170 7.37 9.97 -10.71
C GLY A 170 6.61 9.27 -9.59
N GLY A 171 7.23 8.96 -8.52
CA GLY A 171 6.89 8.32 -7.25
C GLY A 171 5.47 8.03 -6.82
N GLN A 172 4.51 8.00 -7.73
CA GLN A 172 3.12 7.81 -7.39
C GLN A 172 2.62 6.46 -7.87
N LEU A 173 1.87 5.77 -7.01
CA LEU A 173 1.26 4.48 -7.31
C LEU A 173 -0.17 4.66 -7.80
N TYR A 174 -0.39 4.25 -9.03
CA TYR A 174 -1.71 4.08 -9.61
C TYR A 174 -2.04 2.60 -9.64
N ILE A 175 -3.13 2.21 -9.03
CA ILE A 175 -3.44 0.79 -8.85
C ILE A 175 -4.79 0.47 -9.50
N ARG A 176 -4.75 -0.30 -10.61
CA ARG A 176 -5.93 -0.70 -11.38
C ARG A 176 -6.90 0.47 -11.58
N GLY A 177 -6.41 1.56 -12.18
CA GLY A 177 -7.19 2.75 -12.50
C GLY A 177 -7.47 3.71 -11.34
N GLY A 178 -7.01 3.43 -10.15
CA GLY A 178 -7.10 4.35 -9.03
C GLY A 178 -5.88 5.24 -8.88
N SER A 179 -6.09 6.49 -8.50
CA SER A 179 -5.06 7.49 -8.23
C SER A 179 -4.42 7.29 -6.84
N PRO A 180 -3.26 7.90 -6.56
CA PRO A 180 -2.56 7.74 -5.28
C PRO A 180 -3.40 8.03 -4.04
N ILE A 181 -4.26 9.06 -4.07
CA ILE A 181 -5.13 9.40 -2.93
C ILE A 181 -6.21 8.34 -2.68
N GLN A 182 -6.51 7.50 -3.66
CA GLN A 182 -7.47 6.41 -3.57
C GLN A 182 -6.85 5.12 -2.99
N ASN A 183 -5.57 5.16 -2.62
CA ASN A 183 -4.85 4.08 -1.96
C ASN A 183 -4.67 4.42 -0.47
N LYS A 184 -4.87 3.46 0.43
CA LYS A 184 -4.60 3.59 1.87
C LYS A 184 -3.32 2.85 2.21
N VAL A 185 -2.39 3.53 2.85
CA VAL A 185 -1.16 2.92 3.35
C VAL A 185 -1.18 2.93 4.86
N LEU A 186 -0.98 1.77 5.45
CA LEU A 186 -0.92 1.57 6.89
C LEU A 186 0.48 1.09 7.28
N LEU A 187 1.01 1.64 8.36
CA LEU A 187 2.24 1.18 9.02
C LEU A 187 1.90 0.82 10.47
N ASP A 188 1.92 -0.46 10.80
CA ASP A 188 1.50 -0.96 12.12
C ASP A 188 0.10 -0.45 12.55
N GLY A 189 -0.81 -0.27 11.59
CA GLY A 189 -2.16 0.27 11.76
C GLY A 189 -2.27 1.80 11.70
N MET A 190 -1.18 2.55 11.61
CA MET A 190 -1.16 4.01 11.45
C MET A 190 -1.26 4.39 9.96
N VAL A 191 -2.09 5.39 9.64
CA VAL A 191 -2.21 5.90 8.27
C VAL A 191 -0.95 6.69 7.90
N VAL A 192 -0.32 6.33 6.77
CA VAL A 192 0.79 7.07 6.15
C VAL A 192 0.29 7.69 4.85
N TYR A 193 0.26 9.01 4.77
CA TYR A 193 -0.36 9.70 3.63
C TYR A 193 0.49 9.68 2.36
N ASN A 194 1.81 9.70 2.49
CA ASN A 194 2.73 9.49 1.37
C ASN A 194 3.82 8.48 1.78
N PRO A 195 3.85 7.28 1.16
CA PRO A 195 4.83 6.24 1.50
C PRO A 195 6.15 6.34 0.73
N PHE A 196 6.32 7.37 -0.09
CA PHE A 196 7.48 7.52 -0.97
C PHE A 196 8.20 8.84 -0.73
N HIS A 197 9.51 8.81 -0.93
CA HIS A 197 10.30 10.02 -1.09
C HIS A 197 9.95 10.72 -2.40
N SER A 198 10.18 11.99 -2.44
CA SER A 198 9.74 13.03 -3.36
C SER A 198 9.52 12.62 -4.80
N ILE A 199 10.30 11.71 -5.31
CA ILE A 199 10.25 11.33 -6.71
C ILE A 199 10.03 9.83 -6.87
N GLY A 200 9.64 9.14 -5.76
CA GLY A 200 9.28 7.73 -5.77
C GLY A 200 10.39 6.77 -6.12
N LEU A 201 11.60 7.21 -6.12
CA LEU A 201 12.75 6.32 -6.25
C LEU A 201 12.85 5.36 -5.07
N PHE A 202 12.52 5.84 -3.86
CA PHE A 202 12.68 5.12 -2.61
C PHE A 202 11.44 5.21 -1.75
N SER A 203 11.21 4.17 -0.96
CA SER A 203 10.18 4.19 0.07
C SER A 203 10.71 4.85 1.35
N VAL A 204 9.80 5.47 2.10
CA VAL A 204 10.09 5.98 3.44
C VAL A 204 10.32 4.84 4.44
N PHE A 205 9.98 3.60 4.07
CA PHE A 205 10.15 2.43 4.91
C PHE A 205 11.49 1.74 4.63
N ASP A 206 12.26 1.48 5.68
CA ASP A 206 13.43 0.61 5.57
C ASP A 206 12.96 -0.85 5.40
N THR A 207 13.42 -1.52 4.36
CA THR A 207 13.09 -2.92 4.10
C THR A 207 13.44 -3.84 5.28
N ASP A 208 14.47 -3.50 6.06
CA ASP A 208 14.93 -4.32 7.17
C ASP A 208 14.02 -4.26 8.41
N ILE A 209 13.19 -3.21 8.56
CA ILE A 209 12.20 -3.14 9.64
C ILE A 209 10.88 -3.83 9.28
N ILE A 210 10.59 -4.05 8.01
CA ILE A 210 9.35 -4.69 7.57
C ILE A 210 9.35 -6.16 8.00
N ARG A 211 8.22 -6.64 8.49
CA ARG A 211 7.92 -8.06 8.68
C ARG A 211 7.22 -8.61 7.44
N ASN A 212 6.11 -8.00 7.08
CA ASN A 212 5.34 -8.25 5.85
C ASN A 212 4.60 -6.98 5.42
N ALA A 213 4.21 -6.94 4.16
CA ALA A 213 3.27 -5.96 3.65
C ALA A 213 2.26 -6.67 2.76
N ASP A 214 0.98 -6.53 3.07
CA ASP A 214 -0.12 -7.02 2.24
C ASP A 214 -0.58 -5.91 1.31
N VAL A 215 -0.44 -6.13 0.01
CA VAL A 215 -0.82 -5.18 -1.04
C VAL A 215 -2.09 -5.68 -1.71
N TYR A 216 -3.23 -5.08 -1.38
CA TYR A 216 -4.53 -5.34 -1.98
C TYR A 216 -4.72 -4.43 -3.19
N THR A 217 -4.72 -4.96 -4.39
CA THR A 217 -4.93 -4.18 -5.63
C THR A 217 -6.42 -3.97 -5.96
N GLY A 218 -7.30 -4.56 -5.15
CA GLY A 218 -8.76 -4.43 -5.18
C GLY A 218 -9.42 -5.54 -4.37
N GLY A 219 -10.74 -5.49 -4.20
CA GLY A 219 -11.49 -6.55 -3.52
C GLY A 219 -11.14 -6.77 -2.04
N PHE A 220 -10.64 -5.74 -1.36
CA PHE A 220 -10.25 -5.82 0.05
C PHE A 220 -11.46 -5.95 0.98
N GLY A 221 -11.25 -6.63 2.12
CA GLY A 221 -12.29 -6.95 3.09
C GLY A 221 -12.85 -5.74 3.85
N ALA A 222 -13.95 -5.95 4.60
CA ALA A 222 -14.69 -4.89 5.29
C ALA A 222 -13.93 -4.28 6.48
N GLU A 223 -12.82 -4.87 6.92
CA GLU A 223 -11.90 -4.31 7.91
C GLU A 223 -11.23 -3.01 7.46
N TYR A 224 -11.10 -2.82 6.15
CA TYR A 224 -10.48 -1.62 5.56
C TYR A 224 -11.51 -0.63 5.02
N SER A 225 -11.28 0.66 5.24
CA SER A 225 -12.20 1.74 4.89
C SER A 225 -11.54 2.96 4.25
N GLY A 226 -12.38 3.89 3.80
CA GLY A 226 -12.02 5.25 3.44
C GLY A 226 -11.15 5.37 2.19
N ARG A 227 -11.11 4.33 1.35
CA ARG A 227 -10.46 4.33 0.02
C ARG A 227 -11.22 3.46 -0.96
N ILE A 228 -11.15 3.87 -2.23
CA ILE A 228 -11.91 3.24 -3.33
C ILE A 228 -11.04 2.49 -4.33
N SER A 229 -9.72 2.38 -4.13
CA SER A 229 -8.85 1.67 -5.06
C SER A 229 -8.08 0.51 -4.42
N SER A 230 -7.21 0.78 -3.46
CA SER A 230 -6.30 -0.23 -2.91
C SER A 230 -5.96 0.00 -1.44
N ILE A 231 -5.44 -1.04 -0.81
CA ILE A 231 -4.91 -1.00 0.57
C ILE A 231 -3.49 -1.58 0.55
N MET A 232 -2.60 -0.96 1.29
CA MET A 232 -1.27 -1.47 1.58
C MET A 232 -1.11 -1.49 3.10
N ASP A 233 -1.05 -2.68 3.68
CA ASP A 233 -0.94 -2.88 5.12
C ASP A 233 0.44 -3.42 5.46
N ILE A 234 1.26 -2.59 6.10
CA ILE A 234 2.66 -2.87 6.41
C ILE A 234 2.80 -3.12 7.91
N SER A 235 3.24 -4.30 8.26
CA SER A 235 3.59 -4.68 9.63
C SER A 235 5.11 -4.68 9.80
N THR A 236 5.59 -4.10 10.90
CA THR A 236 7.02 -4.08 11.21
C THR A 236 7.41 -5.19 12.20
N ARG A 237 8.70 -5.52 12.24
CA ARG A 237 9.27 -6.52 13.16
C ARG A 237 9.28 -6.02 14.59
N ASP A 238 9.32 -6.93 15.57
CA ASP A 238 9.35 -6.60 16.98
C ASP A 238 10.79 -6.29 17.49
N GLY A 239 11.81 -6.55 16.67
CA GLY A 239 13.21 -6.49 17.05
C GLY A 239 13.72 -7.75 17.76
N ASN A 240 15.00 -8.03 17.65
CA ASN A 240 15.64 -9.25 18.18
C ASN A 240 15.47 -9.38 19.70
N LYS A 241 14.86 -10.47 20.15
CA LYS A 241 14.57 -10.72 21.58
C LYS A 241 15.71 -11.43 22.30
N LYS A 242 16.73 -11.89 21.57
CA LYS A 242 17.82 -12.74 22.08
C LYS A 242 19.14 -11.98 22.26
N ARG A 243 19.55 -11.18 21.29
CA ARG A 243 20.83 -10.46 21.27
C ARG A 243 20.70 -9.08 20.64
N LEU A 244 21.65 -8.22 20.95
CA LEU A 244 21.85 -6.99 20.18
C LEU A 244 22.35 -7.38 18.78
N SER A 245 21.73 -6.83 17.76
CA SER A 245 22.09 -7.02 16.36
C SER A 245 21.82 -5.74 15.60
N GLY A 246 22.37 -5.63 14.41
CA GLY A 246 22.17 -4.45 13.61
C GLY A 246 22.69 -4.60 12.18
N LYS A 247 22.41 -3.58 11.39
CA LYS A 247 22.91 -3.43 10.02
C LYS A 247 23.42 -2.02 9.80
N LEU A 248 24.59 -1.92 9.18
CA LEU A 248 25.19 -0.67 8.72
C LEU A 248 25.33 -0.77 7.22
N GLY A 249 24.66 0.08 6.47
CA GLY A 249 24.72 0.08 5.01
C GLY A 249 25.13 1.44 4.48
N ALA A 250 25.93 1.44 3.41
CA ALA A 250 26.24 2.63 2.64
C ALA A 250 26.36 2.27 1.16
N ASN A 251 25.86 3.14 0.30
CA ASN A 251 25.98 3.02 -1.15
C ASN A 251 26.26 4.40 -1.79
N CYS A 252 26.26 4.46 -3.11
CA CYS A 252 26.48 5.72 -3.81
C CYS A 252 25.42 6.80 -3.53
N PHE A 253 24.23 6.45 -3.02
CA PHE A 253 23.10 7.35 -2.85
C PHE A 253 22.85 7.78 -1.42
N GLY A 254 23.19 6.92 -0.45
CA GLY A 254 22.92 7.20 0.95
C GLY A 254 23.53 6.17 1.89
N ALA A 255 23.27 6.39 3.17
CA ALA A 255 23.66 5.47 4.24
C ALA A 255 22.46 5.14 5.13
N LYS A 256 22.50 3.96 5.74
CA LYS A 256 21.51 3.53 6.73
C LYS A 256 22.16 2.84 7.93
N VAL A 257 21.49 2.97 9.06
CA VAL A 257 21.79 2.22 10.27
C VAL A 257 20.51 1.64 10.83
N MET A 258 20.54 0.36 11.19
CA MET A 258 19.47 -0.31 11.92
C MET A 258 20.07 -1.00 13.13
N LEU A 259 19.47 -0.80 14.30
CA LEU A 259 19.84 -1.45 15.56
C LEU A 259 18.60 -2.08 16.18
N GLU A 260 18.73 -3.29 16.67
CA GLU A 260 17.67 -4.02 17.35
C GLU A 260 18.22 -4.88 18.49
N GLY A 261 17.40 -5.09 19.50
CA GLY A 261 17.84 -5.94 20.61
C GLY A 261 16.87 -5.99 21.79
N PRO A 262 17.15 -6.85 22.77
CA PRO A 262 16.34 -6.93 23.98
C PRO A 262 16.67 -5.82 24.97
N LEU A 263 15.64 -5.11 25.43
CA LEU A 263 15.70 -4.29 26.65
C LEU A 263 15.50 -5.19 27.89
N LYS A 264 14.68 -6.24 27.75
CA LYS A 264 14.48 -7.27 28.78
C LYS A 264 14.42 -8.65 28.13
N LYS A 265 15.38 -9.52 28.46
CA LYS A 265 15.41 -10.91 27.98
C LYS A 265 14.52 -11.80 28.86
N ALA A 266 13.90 -12.81 28.26
CA ALA A 266 13.31 -13.91 29.01
C ALA A 266 14.40 -14.76 29.66
N LYS A 267 14.25 -15.07 30.95
CA LYS A 267 15.09 -16.06 31.66
C LYS A 267 14.44 -17.43 31.63
N THR A 268 13.09 -17.46 31.60
CA THR A 268 12.29 -18.66 31.48
C THR A 268 11.26 -18.48 30.34
N PRO A 269 10.68 -19.56 29.79
CA PRO A 269 9.64 -19.46 28.75
C PRO A 269 8.41 -18.63 29.18
N ASP A 270 8.18 -18.51 30.49
CA ASP A 270 7.05 -17.79 31.09
C ASP A 270 7.35 -16.32 31.39
N ASP A 271 8.53 -15.82 31.02
CA ASP A 271 8.88 -14.43 31.24
C ASP A 271 8.39 -13.54 30.09
N ALA A 272 7.96 -12.33 30.44
CA ALA A 272 7.72 -11.27 29.45
C ALA A 272 9.07 -10.74 28.90
N THR A 273 9.09 -10.45 27.59
CA THR A 273 10.24 -9.84 26.92
C THR A 273 9.94 -8.41 26.49
N ILE A 274 10.95 -7.56 26.47
CA ILE A 274 10.88 -6.23 25.86
C ILE A 274 12.02 -6.13 24.87
N SER A 275 11.72 -5.80 23.63
CA SER A 275 12.69 -5.57 22.56
C SER A 275 12.48 -4.21 21.90
N PHE A 276 13.52 -3.75 21.21
CA PHE A 276 13.46 -2.52 20.42
C PHE A 276 14.03 -2.74 19.01
N ILE A 277 13.59 -1.91 18.08
CA ILE A 277 14.18 -1.74 16.77
C ILE A 277 14.22 -0.24 16.44
N LEU A 278 15.35 0.23 15.92
CA LEU A 278 15.60 1.60 15.49
C LEU A 278 16.20 1.56 14.09
N SER A 279 15.74 2.42 13.20
CA SER A 279 16.31 2.59 11.87
C SER A 279 16.45 4.07 11.54
N ALA A 280 17.55 4.42 10.90
CA ALA A 280 17.77 5.74 10.32
C ALA A 280 18.39 5.60 8.93
N LYS A 281 17.89 6.39 7.98
CA LYS A 281 18.42 6.52 6.62
C LYS A 281 18.70 7.99 6.31
N ASN A 282 19.76 8.23 5.56
CA ASN A 282 20.10 9.57 5.08
C ASN A 282 20.62 9.48 3.65
N SER A 283 20.05 10.28 2.74
CA SER A 283 20.56 10.42 1.38
C SER A 283 21.63 11.52 1.32
N TYR A 284 22.65 11.27 0.54
CA TYR A 284 23.65 12.27 0.11
C TYR A 284 23.78 12.27 -1.42
N LEU A 285 22.68 11.92 -2.11
CA LEU A 285 22.66 11.75 -3.57
C LEU A 285 22.98 13.04 -4.30
N GLU A 286 22.56 14.20 -3.81
CA GLU A 286 22.90 15.50 -4.39
C GLU A 286 24.43 15.71 -4.46
N GLN A 287 25.14 15.34 -3.40
CA GLN A 287 26.59 15.50 -3.31
C GLN A 287 27.34 14.42 -4.10
N SER A 288 26.98 13.16 -3.91
CA SER A 288 27.66 12.02 -4.54
C SER A 288 27.49 11.99 -6.04
N SER A 289 26.32 12.40 -6.55
CA SER A 289 26.03 12.39 -7.99
C SER A 289 26.84 13.41 -8.78
N LYS A 290 27.28 14.52 -8.16
CA LYS A 290 28.19 15.49 -8.79
C LYS A 290 29.51 14.86 -9.24
N PHE A 291 30.01 13.88 -8.47
CA PHE A 291 31.24 13.15 -8.76
C PHE A 291 31.02 11.86 -9.55
N LEU A 292 30.02 11.11 -9.19
CA LEU A 292 29.78 9.76 -9.75
C LEU A 292 29.00 9.82 -11.06
N TYR A 293 28.09 10.81 -11.22
CA TYR A 293 27.18 10.90 -12.37
C TYR A 293 27.14 12.28 -13.00
N PRO A 294 28.29 12.95 -13.30
CA PRO A 294 28.31 14.30 -13.88
C PRO A 294 27.66 14.38 -15.26
N TYR A 295 27.50 13.24 -15.93
CA TYR A 295 26.78 13.11 -17.20
C TYR A 295 25.25 13.12 -17.03
N ALA A 296 24.74 12.77 -15.85
CA ALA A 296 23.30 12.82 -15.55
C ALA A 296 22.89 14.24 -15.10
N SER A 297 23.70 14.87 -14.26
CA SER A 297 23.49 16.25 -13.81
C SER A 297 24.82 16.88 -13.38
N LYS A 298 25.14 18.04 -13.92
CA LYS A 298 26.37 18.78 -13.54
C LYS A 298 26.26 19.39 -12.13
N THR A 299 25.06 19.75 -11.71
CA THR A 299 24.76 20.36 -10.41
C THR A 299 24.47 19.30 -9.32
N GLY A 300 24.42 18.04 -9.68
CA GLY A 300 23.96 16.93 -8.86
C GLY A 300 22.48 16.65 -9.06
N LEU A 301 22.06 15.43 -8.72
CA LEU A 301 20.65 15.07 -8.69
C LEU A 301 20.02 15.73 -7.45
N PRO A 302 18.95 16.53 -7.57
CA PRO A 302 18.49 17.44 -6.53
C PRO A 302 17.64 16.74 -5.44
N PHE A 303 18.05 15.54 -4.98
CA PHE A 303 17.28 14.69 -4.07
C PHE A 303 18.00 14.52 -2.74
N ASN A 304 17.30 14.85 -1.66
CA ASN A 304 17.83 14.76 -0.31
C ASN A 304 16.73 14.33 0.66
N TYR A 305 16.95 13.24 1.42
CA TYR A 305 15.98 12.77 2.39
C TYR A 305 16.63 12.21 3.66
N GLN A 306 15.85 12.23 4.74
CA GLN A 306 16.20 11.63 6.04
C GLN A 306 14.99 10.92 6.61
N ASP A 307 15.19 9.68 7.07
CA ASP A 307 14.16 8.86 7.70
C ASP A 307 14.60 8.37 9.06
N PHE A 308 13.64 8.32 9.98
CA PHE A 308 13.79 7.72 11.29
C PHE A 308 12.57 6.84 11.61
N TYR A 309 12.82 5.66 12.13
CA TYR A 309 11.79 4.78 12.65
C TYR A 309 12.26 4.18 13.97
N GLY A 310 11.33 4.05 14.93
CA GLY A 310 11.59 3.39 16.20
C GLY A 310 10.37 2.64 16.70
N LYS A 311 10.59 1.45 17.27
CA LYS A 311 9.56 0.63 17.89
C LYS A 311 10.09 -0.05 19.15
N VAL A 312 9.23 -0.12 20.17
CA VAL A 312 9.42 -0.91 21.37
C VAL A 312 8.29 -1.89 21.51
N SER A 313 8.61 -3.17 21.65
CA SER A 313 7.65 -4.28 21.70
C SER A 313 7.72 -4.99 23.05
N LEU A 314 6.60 -5.01 23.77
CA LEU A 314 6.41 -5.80 25.01
C LEU A 314 5.62 -7.05 24.65
N ASN A 315 6.17 -8.22 24.91
CA ASN A 315 5.54 -9.51 24.62
C ASN A 315 5.32 -10.27 25.92
N ALA A 316 4.07 -10.54 26.24
CA ALA A 316 3.66 -11.29 27.42
C ALA A 316 3.83 -12.80 27.25
N PRO A 317 3.87 -13.59 28.34
CA PRO A 317 3.99 -15.04 28.28
C PRO A 317 2.88 -15.76 27.52
N ASN A 318 1.66 -15.20 27.54
CA ASN A 318 0.50 -15.80 26.83
C ASN A 318 0.45 -15.45 25.32
N GLY A 319 1.45 -14.69 24.81
CA GLY A 319 1.52 -14.20 23.43
C GLY A 319 0.82 -12.87 23.18
N SER A 320 0.14 -12.30 24.20
CA SER A 320 -0.32 -10.92 24.11
C SER A 320 0.86 -9.97 23.98
N LYS A 321 0.70 -8.91 23.20
CA LYS A 321 1.76 -7.93 22.97
C LYS A 321 1.23 -6.51 22.93
N VAL A 322 2.10 -5.56 23.23
CA VAL A 322 1.89 -4.13 23.03
C VAL A 322 3.11 -3.56 22.35
N ASN A 323 2.90 -2.79 21.31
CA ASN A 323 3.95 -2.08 20.60
C ASN A 323 3.73 -0.57 20.72
N LEU A 324 4.81 0.16 20.93
CA LEU A 324 4.88 1.62 20.81
C LEU A 324 5.82 1.92 19.66
N PHE A 325 5.42 2.75 18.72
CA PHE A 325 6.21 3.04 17.53
C PHE A 325 6.07 4.49 17.09
N GLY A 326 7.03 4.94 16.33
CA GLY A 326 7.03 6.25 15.70
C GLY A 326 7.93 6.31 14.49
N PHE A 327 7.63 7.22 13.58
CA PHE A 327 8.43 7.50 12.41
C PHE A 327 8.50 9.01 12.13
N SER A 328 9.52 9.41 11.41
CA SER A 328 9.64 10.73 10.82
C SER A 328 10.43 10.65 9.53
N PHE A 329 10.00 11.37 8.52
CA PHE A 329 10.84 11.63 7.36
C PHE A 329 10.77 13.10 6.95
N ASN A 330 11.89 13.57 6.40
CA ASN A 330 12.02 14.86 5.74
C ASN A 330 12.62 14.63 4.37
N ASP A 331 12.10 15.33 3.38
CA ASP A 331 12.50 15.16 1.99
C ASP A 331 12.50 16.52 1.28
N GLN A 332 13.52 16.78 0.47
CA GLN A 332 13.71 18.04 -0.22
C GLN A 332 14.22 17.82 -1.65
N VAL A 333 13.67 18.59 -2.57
CA VAL A 333 14.14 18.69 -3.95
C VAL A 333 14.30 20.16 -4.27
N ASN A 334 15.54 20.62 -4.37
CA ASN A 334 15.86 22.01 -4.61
C ASN A 334 16.10 22.25 -6.10
N ASN A 335 15.64 23.39 -6.59
CA ASN A 335 15.89 23.85 -7.95
C ASN A 335 15.48 22.81 -9.03
N TYR A 336 14.34 22.15 -8.81
CA TYR A 336 13.82 21.17 -9.74
C TYR A 336 13.45 21.85 -11.06
N MET A 337 14.08 21.41 -12.16
CA MET A 337 13.96 21.99 -13.48
C MET A 337 14.25 23.51 -13.53
N SER A 338 15.06 24.02 -12.59
CA SER A 338 15.44 25.43 -12.42
C SER A 338 14.27 26.39 -12.10
N LEU A 339 13.12 25.87 -11.66
CA LEU A 339 11.91 26.65 -11.46
C LEU A 339 11.31 26.51 -10.05
N SER A 340 11.48 25.36 -9.39
CA SER A 340 10.72 25.08 -8.17
C SER A 340 11.55 24.36 -7.12
N ASP A 341 11.31 24.73 -5.85
CA ASP A 341 11.75 23.99 -4.67
C ASP A 341 10.57 23.26 -4.05
N PHE A 342 10.79 21.99 -3.69
CA PHE A 342 9.81 21.16 -3.02
C PHE A 342 10.33 20.69 -1.67
N GLY A 343 9.42 20.60 -0.70
CA GLY A 343 9.70 20.02 0.61
C GLY A 343 8.54 19.16 1.09
N TRP A 344 8.87 18.02 1.68
CA TRP A 344 7.89 17.12 2.29
C TRP A 344 8.35 16.72 3.68
N ASP A 345 7.45 16.85 4.63
CA ASP A 345 7.67 16.44 6.02
C ASP A 345 6.56 15.49 6.43
N SER A 346 6.91 14.39 7.08
CA SER A 346 5.94 13.53 7.71
C SER A 346 6.46 13.01 9.04
N TYR A 347 5.56 12.88 9.99
CA TYR A 347 5.84 12.24 11.26
C TYR A 347 4.58 11.59 11.82
N GLY A 348 4.78 10.59 12.65
CA GLY A 348 3.69 9.94 13.33
C GLY A 348 4.17 9.09 14.49
N ALA A 349 3.26 8.82 15.40
CA ALA A 349 3.47 7.94 16.53
C ALA A 349 2.19 7.18 16.86
N GLY A 350 2.34 5.95 17.36
CA GLY A 350 1.20 5.12 17.68
C GLY A 350 1.52 4.00 18.64
N ALA A 351 0.46 3.33 19.02
CA ALA A 351 0.49 2.08 19.76
C ALA A 351 -0.44 1.08 19.09
N ASN A 352 -0.03 -0.17 19.04
CA ASN A 352 -0.92 -1.27 18.73
C ASN A 352 -0.77 -2.39 19.75
N PHE A 353 -1.81 -3.19 19.89
CA PHE A 353 -1.81 -4.29 20.82
C PHE A 353 -2.54 -5.50 20.25
N LEU A 354 -2.13 -6.66 20.73
CA LEU A 354 -2.76 -7.95 20.52
C LEU A 354 -3.00 -8.58 21.89
N VAL A 355 -4.24 -8.90 22.21
CA VAL A 355 -4.62 -9.58 23.45
C VAL A 355 -5.24 -10.94 23.14
N ILE A 356 -4.70 -11.98 23.77
CA ILE A 356 -5.22 -13.34 23.69
C ILE A 356 -5.70 -13.74 25.08
N PRO A 357 -7.03 -13.75 25.31
CA PRO A 357 -7.62 -14.22 26.57
C PRO A 357 -7.32 -15.70 26.78
N GLY A 358 -6.99 -16.08 28.02
CA GLY A 358 -6.45 -17.41 28.33
C GLY A 358 -7.31 -18.60 27.85
N LYS A 359 -8.62 -18.59 28.11
CA LYS A 359 -9.51 -19.70 27.77
C LYS A 359 -10.40 -19.45 26.54
N ALA A 360 -10.74 -18.21 26.23
CA ALA A 360 -11.64 -17.90 25.14
C ALA A 360 -10.95 -18.06 23.77
N PRO A 361 -11.65 -18.58 22.73
CA PRO A 361 -11.14 -18.68 21.38
C PRO A 361 -11.31 -17.34 20.63
N VAL A 362 -10.84 -16.26 21.26
CA VAL A 362 -10.94 -14.89 20.74
C VAL A 362 -9.56 -14.25 20.73
N MET A 363 -9.27 -13.51 19.69
CA MET A 363 -8.13 -12.62 19.57
C MET A 363 -8.66 -11.18 19.48
N ILE A 364 -8.07 -10.27 20.22
CA ILE A 364 -8.45 -8.86 20.25
C ILE A 364 -7.26 -8.06 19.80
N GLU A 365 -7.43 -7.28 18.75
CA GLU A 365 -6.42 -6.38 18.21
C GLU A 365 -6.91 -4.95 18.30
N GLY A 366 -6.00 -4.02 18.42
CA GLY A 366 -6.34 -2.60 18.39
C GLY A 366 -5.14 -1.75 18.11
N ASN A 367 -5.43 -0.56 17.60
CA ASN A 367 -4.42 0.47 17.34
C ASN A 367 -4.97 1.86 17.71
N ILE A 368 -4.07 2.73 18.09
CA ILE A 368 -4.27 4.18 18.20
C ILE A 368 -3.03 4.85 17.68
N ALA A 369 -3.17 5.77 16.75
CA ALA A 369 -2.04 6.47 16.17
C ALA A 369 -2.41 7.88 15.73
N TYR A 370 -1.41 8.73 15.67
CA TYR A 370 -1.46 10.07 15.08
C TYR A 370 -0.40 10.17 14.00
N SER A 371 -0.73 10.79 12.87
CA SER A 371 0.21 11.07 11.79
C SER A 371 -0.06 12.43 11.15
N SER A 372 1.00 13.03 10.62
CA SER A 372 0.96 14.30 9.90
C SER A 372 1.82 14.21 8.65
N TYR A 373 1.38 14.86 7.60
CA TYR A 373 2.11 15.02 6.36
C TYR A 373 1.93 16.43 5.81
N THR A 374 3.01 17.08 5.43
CA THR A 374 3.01 18.42 4.83
C THR A 374 3.81 18.40 3.54
N SER A 375 3.24 18.94 2.48
CA SER A 375 3.90 19.20 1.20
C SER A 375 3.97 20.71 0.97
N ARG A 376 5.14 21.19 0.54
CA ARG A 376 5.37 22.59 0.21
C ARG A 376 5.98 22.71 -1.17
N MET A 377 5.59 23.74 -1.90
CA MET A 377 6.15 24.08 -3.20
C MET A 377 6.38 25.58 -3.26
N LYS A 378 7.59 25.96 -3.63
CA LYS A 378 7.98 27.34 -3.86
C LYS A 378 8.44 27.47 -5.29
N GLU A 379 7.80 28.34 -6.03
CA GLU A 379 8.16 28.70 -7.42
C GLU A 379 8.75 30.11 -7.46
N THR A 380 9.64 30.35 -8.40
CA THR A 380 10.16 31.72 -8.66
C THR A 380 8.98 32.57 -9.10
N ASP A 381 8.85 33.76 -8.52
CA ASP A 381 7.82 34.76 -8.86
C ASP A 381 6.36 34.32 -8.61
N SER A 382 6.14 33.27 -7.84
CA SER A 382 4.81 32.82 -7.44
C SER A 382 4.71 32.69 -5.92
N PRO A 383 3.50 32.87 -5.33
CA PRO A 383 3.32 32.64 -3.89
C PRO A 383 3.48 31.17 -3.51
N ASP A 384 3.96 30.94 -2.29
CA ASP A 384 4.19 29.61 -1.75
C ASP A 384 2.89 28.79 -1.69
N ARG A 385 2.94 27.53 -2.14
CA ARG A 385 1.85 26.55 -2.06
C ARG A 385 2.14 25.56 -0.95
N PHE A 386 1.11 25.16 -0.23
CA PHE A 386 1.24 24.08 0.74
C PHE A 386 -0.02 23.21 0.83
N SER A 387 0.18 21.99 1.26
CA SER A 387 -0.88 21.07 1.66
C SER A 387 -0.45 20.35 2.92
N ASN A 388 -1.27 20.44 3.95
CA ASN A 388 -1.08 19.72 5.21
C ASN A 388 -2.27 18.80 5.47
N ILE A 389 -1.99 17.57 5.89
CA ILE A 389 -2.97 16.67 6.46
C ILE A 389 -2.41 16.09 7.74
N ASN A 390 -3.20 16.15 8.79
CA ASN A 390 -2.85 15.54 10.06
C ASN A 390 -4.09 14.96 10.73
N GLY A 391 -3.90 13.88 11.48
CA GLY A 391 -5.04 13.24 12.11
C GLY A 391 -4.68 12.04 12.97
N PHE A 392 -5.68 11.57 13.67
CA PHE A 392 -5.60 10.35 14.46
C PHE A 392 -6.44 9.24 13.81
N ASN A 393 -6.04 8.02 14.03
CA ASN A 393 -6.85 6.85 13.74
C ASN A 393 -6.81 5.87 14.90
N MET A 394 -7.93 5.22 15.16
CA MET A 394 -8.04 4.15 16.13
C MET A 394 -8.94 3.05 15.62
N GLY A 395 -8.61 1.81 15.97
CA GLY A 395 -9.36 0.63 15.58
C GLY A 395 -9.38 -0.41 16.70
N PHE A 396 -10.45 -1.18 16.76
CA PHE A 396 -10.59 -2.35 17.65
C PHE A 396 -11.21 -3.48 16.84
N ASP A 397 -10.53 -4.60 16.78
CA ASP A 397 -10.91 -5.79 16.03
C ASP A 397 -11.01 -7.00 16.96
N PHE A 398 -12.05 -7.78 16.76
CA PHE A 398 -12.32 -9.01 17.49
C PHE A 398 -12.38 -10.16 16.49
N SER A 399 -11.51 -11.14 16.62
CA SER A 399 -11.51 -12.36 15.82
C SER A 399 -11.94 -13.53 16.68
N GLN A 400 -13.10 -14.10 16.40
CA GLN A 400 -13.62 -15.27 17.09
C GLN A 400 -13.43 -16.51 16.22
N PHE A 401 -12.73 -17.51 16.74
CA PHE A 401 -12.43 -18.76 16.06
C PHE A 401 -13.50 -19.81 16.37
N MET A 402 -14.14 -20.36 15.33
CA MET A 402 -15.23 -21.34 15.45
C MET A 402 -14.91 -22.60 14.61
N GLY A 403 -13.97 -23.41 15.08
CA GLY A 403 -13.42 -24.54 14.32
C GLY A 403 -12.61 -24.05 13.12
N LYS A 404 -13.04 -24.38 11.90
CA LYS A 404 -12.42 -23.90 10.65
C LYS A 404 -12.93 -22.52 10.21
N ASN A 405 -14.01 -22.04 10.83
CA ASN A 405 -14.62 -20.76 10.50
C ASN A 405 -14.10 -19.65 11.41
N THR A 406 -14.15 -18.41 10.94
CA THR A 406 -13.75 -17.25 11.74
C THR A 406 -14.79 -16.15 11.56
N PHE A 407 -15.21 -15.56 12.67
CA PHE A 407 -16.03 -14.35 12.68
C PHE A 407 -15.18 -13.19 13.16
N LYS A 408 -14.96 -12.20 12.29
CA LYS A 408 -14.22 -10.97 12.62
C LYS A 408 -15.17 -9.78 12.58
N TYR A 409 -15.11 -8.93 13.60
CA TYR A 409 -15.89 -7.71 13.66
C TYR A 409 -15.10 -6.63 14.38
N GLY A 410 -15.38 -5.38 14.07
CA GLY A 410 -14.63 -4.28 14.67
C GLY A 410 -15.25 -2.93 14.40
N ILE A 411 -14.61 -1.94 15.01
CA ILE A 411 -14.92 -0.52 14.84
C ILE A 411 -13.63 0.23 14.51
N GLU A 412 -13.75 1.23 13.65
CA GLU A 412 -12.65 2.14 13.30
C GLU A 412 -13.15 3.59 13.40
N MET A 413 -12.29 4.46 13.89
CA MET A 413 -12.52 5.90 13.90
C MET A 413 -11.30 6.60 13.32
N LEU A 414 -11.54 7.51 12.39
CA LEU A 414 -10.54 8.33 11.73
C LEU A 414 -10.96 9.79 11.85
N GLY A 415 -10.11 10.63 12.45
CA GLY A 415 -10.32 12.07 12.50
C GLY A 415 -9.11 12.79 11.93
N TYR A 416 -9.32 13.72 10.99
CA TYR A 416 -8.23 14.44 10.35
C TYR A 416 -8.63 15.86 9.95
N THR A 417 -7.60 16.70 9.82
CA THR A 417 -7.68 18.06 9.30
C THR A 417 -6.87 18.14 8.03
N THR A 418 -7.48 18.67 6.97
CA THR A 418 -6.79 19.05 5.74
C THR A 418 -6.68 20.58 5.67
N ASP A 419 -5.50 21.10 5.33
CA ASP A 419 -5.25 22.53 5.14
C ASP A 419 -4.47 22.69 3.82
N TYR A 420 -5.14 23.24 2.83
CA TYR A 420 -4.63 23.33 1.47
C TYR A 420 -4.64 24.77 1.00
N GLN A 421 -3.54 25.19 0.38
CA GLN A 421 -3.42 26.50 -0.25
C GLN A 421 -2.66 26.40 -1.56
N THR A 422 -3.29 26.91 -2.60
CA THR A 422 -2.70 27.08 -3.92
C THR A 422 -3.16 28.43 -4.50
N TYR A 423 -2.71 28.75 -5.70
CA TYR A 423 -3.10 29.98 -6.41
C TYR A 423 -3.54 29.62 -7.82
N SER A 424 -4.49 30.37 -8.35
CA SER A 424 -4.88 30.23 -9.75
C SER A 424 -3.72 30.58 -10.67
N VAL A 425 -3.64 29.93 -11.82
CA VAL A 425 -2.61 30.19 -12.83
C VAL A 425 -2.67 31.64 -13.31
N TYR A 426 -3.89 32.19 -13.37
CA TYR A 426 -4.12 33.55 -13.80
C TYR A 426 -4.57 34.42 -12.64
N GLY A 427 -3.94 35.58 -12.47
CA GLY A 427 -4.30 36.58 -11.46
C GLY A 427 -3.93 36.22 -10.02
N HIS A 428 -3.19 35.11 -9.78
CA HIS A 428 -2.71 34.66 -8.48
C HIS A 428 -3.78 34.66 -7.36
N ASN A 429 -5.04 34.41 -7.72
CA ASN A 429 -6.12 34.32 -6.76
C ASN A 429 -5.91 33.11 -5.85
N ARG A 430 -5.95 33.34 -4.54
CA ARG A 430 -5.79 32.27 -3.55
C ARG A 430 -6.96 31.29 -3.61
N ILE A 431 -6.63 30.02 -3.75
CA ILE A 431 -7.55 28.88 -3.62
C ILE A 431 -7.09 28.10 -2.40
N GLY A 432 -7.94 27.98 -1.40
CA GLY A 432 -7.56 27.24 -0.19
C GLY A 432 -8.76 26.87 0.66
N ALA A 433 -8.63 25.76 1.35
CA ALA A 433 -9.62 25.26 2.28
C ALA A 433 -8.95 24.60 3.47
N LYS A 434 -9.49 24.87 4.67
CA LYS A 434 -9.15 24.16 5.89
C LYS A 434 -10.38 23.45 6.41
N LEU A 435 -10.37 22.11 6.36
CA LEU A 435 -11.52 21.27 6.63
C LEU A 435 -11.17 20.21 7.66
N ASN A 436 -12.13 19.93 8.56
CA ASN A 436 -12.03 18.87 9.54
C ASN A 436 -13.01 17.76 9.17
N SER A 437 -12.53 16.54 9.20
CA SER A 437 -13.35 15.36 8.85
C SER A 437 -13.25 14.30 9.93
N THR A 438 -14.37 13.65 10.20
CA THR A 438 -14.45 12.50 11.08
C THR A 438 -15.21 11.38 10.39
N GLU A 439 -14.62 10.22 10.39
CA GLU A 439 -15.17 9.00 9.82
C GLU A 439 -15.26 7.93 10.91
N ILE A 440 -16.40 7.27 11.00
CA ILE A 440 -16.63 6.18 11.96
C ILE A 440 -17.19 5.01 11.18
N GLY A 441 -16.56 3.85 11.31
CA GLY A 441 -16.98 2.63 10.65
C GLY A 441 -17.14 1.47 11.61
N ALA A 442 -18.15 0.65 11.37
CA ALA A 442 -18.30 -0.64 12.02
C ALA A 442 -18.42 -1.71 10.94
N TYR A 443 -17.81 -2.86 11.17
CA TYR A 443 -17.85 -3.95 10.21
C TYR A 443 -18.01 -5.31 10.87
N ALA A 444 -18.48 -6.27 10.07
CA ALA A 444 -18.52 -7.68 10.39
C ALA A 444 -18.18 -8.50 9.14
N LYS A 445 -17.40 -9.57 9.32
CA LYS A 445 -17.10 -10.54 8.26
C LYS A 445 -17.08 -11.96 8.82
N TYR A 446 -17.51 -12.90 8.00
CA TYR A 446 -17.59 -14.31 8.38
C TYR A 446 -16.92 -15.19 7.34
N LYS A 447 -15.78 -15.78 7.69
CA LYS A 447 -15.12 -16.80 6.87
C LYS A 447 -15.73 -18.18 7.14
N ALA A 448 -16.43 -18.72 6.16
CA ALA A 448 -17.00 -20.06 6.17
C ALA A 448 -16.18 -21.02 5.31
N VAL A 449 -15.74 -22.13 5.88
CA VAL A 449 -15.03 -23.20 5.17
C VAL A 449 -16.01 -24.36 4.93
N LEU A 450 -16.48 -24.50 3.70
CA LEU A 450 -17.50 -25.46 3.27
C LEU A 450 -16.88 -26.50 2.32
N GLY A 451 -16.13 -27.44 2.86
CA GLY A 451 -15.39 -28.42 2.08
C GLY A 451 -14.30 -27.79 1.21
N LYS A 452 -14.51 -27.75 -0.12
CA LYS A 452 -13.60 -27.10 -1.09
C LYS A 452 -13.88 -25.61 -1.29
N PHE A 453 -14.97 -25.10 -0.75
CA PHE A 453 -15.36 -23.70 -0.87
C PHE A 453 -14.98 -22.94 0.39
N LEU A 454 -14.41 -21.74 0.20
CA LEU A 454 -14.25 -20.73 1.23
C LEU A 454 -15.12 -19.55 0.81
N LEU A 455 -16.03 -19.14 1.68
CA LEU A 455 -16.94 -18.03 1.45
C LEU A 455 -16.74 -17.01 2.56
N GLU A 456 -16.57 -15.74 2.19
CA GLU A 456 -16.38 -14.64 3.15
C GLU A 456 -17.30 -13.46 2.81
N PRO A 457 -18.60 -13.53 3.17
CA PRO A 457 -19.44 -12.34 3.17
C PRO A 457 -18.99 -11.37 4.26
N SER A 458 -19.04 -10.09 3.94
CA SER A 458 -18.72 -9.03 4.89
C SER A 458 -19.56 -7.79 4.62
N PHE A 459 -19.75 -6.99 5.65
CA PHE A 459 -20.52 -5.76 5.57
C PHE A 459 -19.86 -4.70 6.43
N ARG A 460 -19.75 -3.50 5.89
CA ARG A 460 -19.31 -2.30 6.59
C ARG A 460 -20.38 -1.23 6.53
N LEU A 461 -20.58 -0.56 7.63
CA LEU A 461 -21.36 0.68 7.70
C LEU A 461 -20.41 1.82 8.02
N GLN A 462 -20.18 2.70 7.04
CA GLN A 462 -19.30 3.85 7.18
C GLN A 462 -20.12 5.12 7.36
N PHE A 463 -19.83 5.91 8.39
CA PHE A 463 -20.44 7.21 8.66
C PHE A 463 -19.40 8.31 8.50
N TYR A 464 -19.69 9.25 7.62
CA TYR A 464 -18.88 10.44 7.34
C TYR A 464 -19.52 11.63 8.04
N ALA A 465 -19.07 11.92 9.26
CA ALA A 465 -19.74 12.87 10.15
C ALA A 465 -19.74 14.31 9.59
N SER A 466 -18.66 14.72 8.93
CA SER A 466 -18.54 16.06 8.32
C SER A 466 -19.54 16.32 7.20
N LEU A 467 -19.94 15.27 6.46
CA LEU A 467 -20.92 15.32 5.38
C LEU A 467 -22.31 14.87 5.83
N SER A 468 -22.44 14.35 7.07
CA SER A 468 -23.67 13.72 7.57
C SER A 468 -24.17 12.57 6.69
N GLU A 469 -23.27 11.88 5.99
CA GLU A 469 -23.57 10.79 5.07
C GLU A 469 -23.24 9.42 5.66
N ILE A 470 -24.05 8.42 5.29
CA ILE A 470 -23.83 7.00 5.63
C ILE A 470 -23.65 6.22 4.33
N SER A 471 -22.59 5.41 4.29
CA SER A 471 -22.30 4.48 3.20
C SER A 471 -22.38 3.03 3.67
N PRO A 472 -23.38 2.26 3.25
CA PRO A 472 -23.41 0.81 3.41
C PRO A 472 -22.53 0.16 2.35
N GLU A 473 -21.59 -0.70 2.78
CA GLU A 473 -20.58 -1.29 1.92
C GLU A 473 -20.57 -2.83 2.05
N PRO A 474 -21.49 -3.52 1.35
CA PRO A 474 -21.47 -4.98 1.26
C PRO A 474 -20.27 -5.44 0.42
N ARG A 475 -19.61 -6.51 0.86
CA ARG A 475 -18.47 -7.13 0.17
C ARG A 475 -18.56 -8.64 0.31
N ILE A 476 -18.03 -9.36 -0.68
CA ILE A 476 -17.99 -10.80 -0.68
C ILE A 476 -16.70 -11.29 -1.34
N ALA A 477 -16.06 -12.27 -0.73
CA ALA A 477 -14.97 -13.01 -1.36
C ALA A 477 -15.30 -14.51 -1.37
N LEU A 478 -14.93 -15.19 -2.46
CA LEU A 478 -15.16 -16.60 -2.69
C LEU A 478 -13.87 -17.23 -3.20
N LYS A 479 -13.53 -18.41 -2.65
CA LYS A 479 -12.48 -19.25 -3.19
C LYS A 479 -12.99 -20.68 -3.32
N TYR A 480 -12.67 -21.31 -4.45
CA TYR A 480 -12.98 -22.71 -4.74
C TYR A 480 -11.69 -23.48 -5.02
N ASN A 481 -11.31 -24.36 -4.12
CA ASN A 481 -10.19 -25.28 -4.27
C ASN A 481 -10.63 -26.46 -5.16
N ALA A 482 -10.67 -26.26 -6.48
CA ALA A 482 -11.19 -27.24 -7.44
C ALA A 482 -10.38 -28.55 -7.38
N THR A 483 -9.06 -28.42 -7.38
CA THR A 483 -8.11 -29.52 -7.18
C THR A 483 -6.99 -29.12 -6.22
N ASP A 484 -6.05 -30.02 -5.94
CA ASP A 484 -4.85 -29.69 -5.16
C ASP A 484 -3.95 -28.66 -5.87
N ARG A 485 -4.14 -28.41 -7.14
CA ARG A 485 -3.33 -27.50 -7.95
C ARG A 485 -4.07 -26.31 -8.50
N LEU A 486 -5.40 -26.37 -8.60
CA LEU A 486 -6.23 -25.32 -9.17
C LEU A 486 -7.14 -24.70 -8.13
N ARG A 487 -7.05 -23.40 -7.96
CA ARG A 487 -7.88 -22.56 -7.11
C ARG A 487 -8.53 -21.46 -7.97
N LEU A 488 -9.83 -21.33 -7.86
CA LEU A 488 -10.58 -20.24 -8.44
C LEU A 488 -10.97 -19.25 -7.36
N LYS A 489 -10.92 -17.97 -7.64
CA LYS A 489 -11.21 -16.90 -6.68
C LYS A 489 -12.08 -15.82 -7.32
N ALA A 490 -12.98 -15.26 -6.55
CA ALA A 490 -13.80 -14.14 -6.95
C ALA A 490 -13.98 -13.18 -5.78
N ALA A 491 -14.10 -11.89 -6.06
CA ALA A 491 -14.46 -10.89 -5.08
C ALA A 491 -15.33 -9.81 -5.72
N ALA A 492 -16.29 -9.29 -4.94
CA ALA A 492 -17.07 -8.13 -5.31
C ALA A 492 -17.31 -7.27 -4.06
N GLY A 493 -17.40 -5.94 -4.25
CA GLY A 493 -17.64 -5.06 -3.12
C GLY A 493 -17.90 -3.63 -3.52
N MET A 494 -18.55 -2.90 -2.60
CA MET A 494 -18.81 -1.47 -2.67
C MET A 494 -17.90 -0.72 -1.72
N TYR A 495 -17.40 0.44 -2.15
CA TYR A 495 -16.41 1.24 -1.44
C TYR A 495 -16.74 2.72 -1.53
N SER A 496 -16.44 3.47 -0.49
CA SER A 496 -16.58 4.91 -0.47
C SER A 496 -15.36 5.61 0.13
N GLN A 497 -15.19 6.89 -0.23
CA GLN A 497 -14.06 7.72 0.17
C GLN A 497 -14.48 9.19 0.25
N ASN A 498 -13.97 9.89 1.26
CA ASN A 498 -14.17 11.33 1.46
C ASN A 498 -12.97 12.17 0.97
N PHE A 499 -11.80 11.57 0.80
CA PHE A 499 -10.61 12.28 0.32
C PHE A 499 -10.68 12.60 -1.17
N VAL A 500 -10.24 13.82 -1.53
CA VAL A 500 -10.14 14.32 -2.90
C VAL A 500 -8.72 14.86 -3.13
N ALA A 501 -8.14 14.59 -4.29
CA ALA A 501 -6.88 15.18 -4.69
C ALA A 501 -7.10 16.56 -5.33
N ALA A 502 -6.31 17.54 -4.90
CA ALA A 502 -6.21 18.81 -5.60
C ALA A 502 -4.98 18.77 -6.52
N THR A 503 -5.10 18.09 -7.65
CA THR A 503 -4.04 17.91 -8.65
C THR A 503 -4.55 18.24 -10.04
N SER A 504 -3.64 18.66 -10.93
CA SER A 504 -3.94 18.87 -12.33
C SER A 504 -3.90 17.54 -13.09
N ASP A 505 -4.95 17.21 -13.85
CA ASP A 505 -4.99 16.01 -14.71
C ASP A 505 -4.22 16.19 -16.03
N ARG A 506 -3.71 17.38 -16.27
CA ARG A 506 -2.94 17.73 -17.48
C ARG A 506 -1.47 17.37 -17.37
N ASP A 507 -0.97 17.22 -16.14
CA ASP A 507 0.43 16.93 -15.85
C ASP A 507 0.63 15.45 -15.60
N VAL A 508 1.52 14.82 -16.37
CA VAL A 508 1.94 13.42 -16.16
C VAL A 508 2.63 13.25 -14.80
N VAL A 509 3.24 14.33 -14.30
CA VAL A 509 3.99 14.36 -13.06
C VAL A 509 3.43 15.43 -12.14
N ASN A 510 2.87 14.99 -11.03
CA ASN A 510 2.41 15.85 -9.94
C ASN A 510 3.30 15.68 -8.72
N LEU A 511 4.25 16.58 -8.53
CA LEU A 511 5.13 16.57 -7.36
C LEU A 511 4.50 17.25 -6.15
N PHE A 512 3.59 18.19 -6.37
CA PHE A 512 2.80 18.81 -5.32
C PHE A 512 1.42 18.15 -5.23
N TYR A 513 1.18 17.40 -4.15
CA TYR A 513 -0.05 16.67 -3.93
C TYR A 513 -0.89 17.34 -2.84
N GLY A 514 -2.03 17.91 -3.22
CA GLY A 514 -2.97 18.52 -2.28
C GLY A 514 -3.99 17.52 -1.76
N PHE A 515 -4.19 17.51 -0.45
CA PHE A 515 -5.21 16.71 0.22
C PHE A 515 -6.39 17.58 0.60
N LEU A 516 -7.57 17.20 0.12
CA LEU A 516 -8.86 17.82 0.46
C LEU A 516 -9.81 16.78 1.00
N SER A 517 -10.77 17.21 1.82
CA SER A 517 -11.78 16.33 2.37
C SER A 517 -13.05 17.11 2.69
N GLY A 518 -14.17 16.39 2.81
CA GLY A 518 -15.42 17.04 3.18
C GLY A 518 -15.93 18.04 2.14
N ILE A 519 -15.66 17.78 0.86
CA ILE A 519 -16.18 18.60 -0.24
C ILE A 519 -17.70 18.42 -0.28
N ASP A 520 -18.42 19.48 -0.01
CA ASP A 520 -19.90 19.53 0.00
C ASP A 520 -20.47 20.49 -1.06
N ASN A 521 -19.62 21.11 -1.88
CA ASN A 521 -19.96 22.11 -2.88
C ASN A 521 -19.77 21.58 -4.30
N LEU A 522 -20.44 20.45 -4.62
CA LEU A 522 -20.54 19.93 -5.98
C LEU A 522 -21.69 20.60 -6.74
N PRO A 523 -21.72 20.55 -8.08
CA PRO A 523 -22.89 20.92 -8.87
C PRO A 523 -24.14 20.14 -8.43
N GLU A 524 -25.33 20.72 -8.60
CA GLU A 524 -26.58 20.06 -8.23
C GLU A 524 -26.90 18.85 -9.13
N THR A 525 -26.45 18.89 -10.38
CA THR A 525 -26.73 17.84 -11.37
C THR A 525 -25.47 17.37 -12.10
N TYR A 526 -25.54 16.16 -12.62
CA TYR A 526 -24.56 15.56 -13.55
C TYR A 526 -25.33 14.69 -14.53
N ASP A 527 -25.13 14.88 -15.83
CA ASP A 527 -25.84 14.22 -16.92
C ASP A 527 -27.37 14.35 -16.75
N GLY A 528 -27.81 15.54 -16.34
CA GLY A 528 -29.23 15.83 -16.11
C GLY A 528 -29.86 15.19 -14.87
N GLU A 529 -29.08 14.35 -14.11
CA GLU A 529 -29.56 13.74 -12.88
C GLU A 529 -28.98 14.44 -11.64
N GLY A 530 -29.79 14.53 -10.58
CA GLY A 530 -29.36 15.14 -9.31
C GLY A 530 -28.27 14.33 -8.61
N ILE A 531 -27.21 14.99 -8.19
CA ILE A 531 -26.12 14.39 -7.38
C ILE A 531 -26.63 14.12 -5.95
N LYS A 532 -26.62 12.86 -5.52
CA LYS A 532 -27.21 12.41 -4.25
C LYS A 532 -26.20 12.25 -3.11
N SER A 533 -24.93 12.36 -3.38
CA SER A 533 -23.87 12.12 -2.40
C SER A 533 -22.64 12.94 -2.78
N ASN A 534 -21.89 13.39 -1.77
CA ASN A 534 -20.61 14.07 -1.97
C ASN A 534 -19.40 13.12 -1.90
N LEU A 535 -19.65 11.83 -1.64
CA LEU A 535 -18.61 10.82 -1.50
C LEU A 535 -18.17 10.30 -2.87
N GLN A 536 -16.87 10.06 -3.01
CA GLN A 536 -16.39 9.23 -4.09
C GLN A 536 -16.80 7.77 -3.82
N LYS A 537 -17.23 7.06 -4.88
CA LYS A 537 -17.75 5.68 -4.77
C LYS A 537 -17.24 4.82 -5.91
N ALA A 538 -16.91 3.58 -5.58
CA ALA A 538 -16.53 2.57 -6.57
C ALA A 538 -17.10 1.20 -6.24
N ASN A 539 -17.38 0.42 -7.28
CA ASN A 539 -17.71 -0.99 -7.22
C ASN A 539 -16.54 -1.80 -7.78
N HIS A 540 -16.14 -2.87 -7.11
CA HIS A 540 -15.09 -3.76 -7.60
C HIS A 540 -15.67 -5.12 -7.93
N PHE A 541 -15.23 -5.69 -9.06
CA PHE A 541 -15.51 -7.06 -9.48
C PHE A 541 -14.20 -7.70 -9.93
N ILE A 542 -13.85 -8.82 -9.32
CA ILE A 542 -12.58 -9.51 -9.56
C ILE A 542 -12.87 -11.00 -9.71
N LEU A 543 -12.26 -11.62 -10.73
CA LEU A 543 -12.31 -13.05 -10.98
C LEU A 543 -10.90 -13.53 -11.30
N GLY A 544 -10.45 -14.60 -10.65
CA GLY A 544 -9.10 -15.11 -10.86
C GLY A 544 -8.98 -16.61 -10.73
N GLY A 545 -7.87 -17.10 -11.24
CA GLY A 545 -7.46 -18.49 -11.12
C GLY A 545 -5.98 -18.58 -10.79
N GLU A 546 -5.65 -19.47 -9.87
CA GLU A 546 -4.29 -19.77 -9.45
C GLU A 546 -4.01 -21.24 -9.68
N PHE A 547 -2.96 -21.53 -10.43
CA PHE A 547 -2.59 -22.87 -10.83
C PHE A 547 -1.15 -23.22 -10.47
N ASP A 548 -0.94 -24.26 -9.67
CA ASP A 548 0.37 -24.79 -9.35
C ASP A 548 0.88 -25.66 -10.55
N LEU A 549 1.66 -25.02 -11.43
CA LEU A 549 2.30 -25.69 -12.58
C LEU A 549 3.23 -26.84 -12.11
N SER A 550 3.94 -26.59 -11.01
CA SER A 550 4.79 -27.56 -10.34
C SER A 550 4.91 -27.26 -8.85
N ARG A 551 5.69 -28.03 -8.10
CA ARG A 551 6.02 -27.70 -6.71
C ARG A 551 6.77 -26.38 -6.54
N TYR A 552 7.40 -25.88 -7.60
CA TYR A 552 8.20 -24.65 -7.61
C TYR A 552 7.58 -23.50 -8.42
N ALA A 553 6.56 -23.77 -9.23
CA ALA A 553 6.00 -22.80 -10.14
C ALA A 553 4.50 -22.63 -9.92
N THR A 554 4.06 -21.37 -9.89
CA THR A 554 2.65 -20.99 -9.78
C THR A 554 2.33 -19.99 -10.90
N LEU A 555 1.20 -20.19 -11.56
CA LEU A 555 0.58 -19.26 -12.50
C LEU A 555 -0.64 -18.65 -11.81
N ASN A 556 -0.73 -17.32 -11.83
CA ASN A 556 -1.92 -16.59 -11.39
C ASN A 556 -2.44 -15.75 -12.56
N ILE A 557 -3.74 -15.85 -12.82
CA ILE A 557 -4.45 -15.04 -13.82
C ILE A 557 -5.62 -14.38 -13.12
N GLU A 558 -5.76 -13.07 -13.29
CA GLU A 558 -6.81 -12.30 -12.63
C GLU A 558 -7.38 -11.26 -13.58
N GLY A 559 -8.70 -11.28 -13.79
CA GLY A 559 -9.45 -10.23 -14.46
C GLY A 559 -10.11 -9.32 -13.43
N TYR A 560 -10.18 -8.04 -13.72
CA TYR A 560 -10.82 -7.06 -12.84
C TYR A 560 -11.65 -6.04 -13.63
N TRP A 561 -12.69 -5.54 -12.95
CA TRP A 561 -13.44 -4.37 -13.35
C TRP A 561 -13.74 -3.54 -12.10
N LYS A 562 -13.38 -2.26 -12.16
CA LYS A 562 -13.72 -1.24 -11.18
C LYS A 562 -14.58 -0.19 -11.86
N ASP A 563 -15.83 -0.10 -11.42
CA ASP A 563 -16.77 0.93 -11.82
C ASP A 563 -16.67 2.09 -10.81
N PHE A 564 -16.15 3.22 -11.25
CA PHE A 564 -16.08 4.46 -10.47
C PHE A 564 -17.37 5.25 -10.66
N VAL A 565 -18.37 4.92 -9.86
CA VAL A 565 -19.73 5.51 -9.90
C VAL A 565 -19.70 7.01 -9.70
N GLN A 566 -18.79 7.49 -8.85
CA GLN A 566 -18.59 8.90 -8.57
C GLN A 566 -17.16 9.18 -8.15
N LEU A 567 -16.54 10.09 -8.86
CA LEU A 567 -15.28 10.73 -8.53
C LEU A 567 -15.50 12.22 -8.39
N THR A 568 -14.67 12.87 -7.59
CA THR A 568 -14.65 14.34 -7.47
C THR A 568 -13.33 14.85 -8.02
N ASN A 569 -13.41 15.80 -8.93
CA ASN A 569 -12.24 16.39 -9.56
C ASN A 569 -12.36 17.92 -9.60
N ILE A 570 -11.22 18.62 -9.82
CA ILE A 570 -11.20 20.06 -10.02
C ILE A 570 -12.00 20.38 -11.28
N ASN A 571 -12.87 21.36 -11.17
CA ASN A 571 -13.71 21.79 -12.29
C ASN A 571 -12.92 22.57 -13.34
N ARG A 572 -12.72 21.96 -14.50
CA ARG A 572 -12.00 22.55 -15.65
C ARG A 572 -12.82 23.62 -16.40
N ASN A 573 -14.14 23.66 -16.18
CA ASN A 573 -15.04 24.60 -16.82
C ASN A 573 -15.21 25.90 -16.04
N LYS A 574 -14.59 26.03 -14.85
CA LYS A 574 -14.77 27.19 -13.97
C LYS A 574 -14.25 28.46 -14.62
N LEU A 575 -15.13 29.43 -14.78
CA LEU A 575 -14.84 30.77 -15.31
C LEU A 575 -15.14 31.87 -14.28
N TYR A 576 -16.09 31.64 -13.36
CA TYR A 576 -16.57 32.63 -12.42
C TYR A 576 -16.33 32.20 -10.97
N PRO A 577 -16.13 33.16 -10.05
CA PRO A 577 -16.11 32.85 -8.62
C PRO A 577 -17.52 32.44 -8.15
N ASP A 578 -17.60 31.48 -7.22
CA ASP A 578 -18.85 31.05 -6.61
C ASP A 578 -19.26 32.02 -5.48
N THR A 579 -19.87 33.12 -5.87
CA THR A 579 -20.32 34.20 -4.98
C THR A 579 -21.81 34.46 -5.16
N PRO A 580 -22.49 35.13 -4.20
CA PRO A 580 -23.90 35.47 -4.33
C PRO A 580 -24.21 36.29 -5.58
N GLU A 581 -23.29 37.14 -6.06
CA GLU A 581 -23.45 37.94 -7.28
C GLU A 581 -23.57 37.06 -8.52
N ASN A 582 -22.94 35.90 -8.50
CA ASN A 582 -22.90 34.93 -9.59
C ASN A 582 -23.95 33.79 -9.39
N ALA A 583 -24.94 33.99 -8.53
CA ALA A 583 -25.97 32.97 -8.25
C ALA A 583 -26.68 32.46 -9.50
N GLN A 584 -26.84 33.31 -10.53
CA GLN A 584 -27.52 32.98 -11.79
C GLN A 584 -26.60 32.20 -12.78
N ILE A 585 -25.30 32.16 -12.53
CA ILE A 585 -24.35 31.43 -13.37
C ILE A 585 -24.54 29.92 -13.12
N PRO A 586 -24.57 29.09 -14.17
CA PRO A 586 -24.62 27.63 -14.00
C PRO A 586 -23.50 27.11 -13.10
N ASP A 587 -23.80 26.11 -12.28
CA ASP A 587 -22.85 25.52 -11.32
C ASP A 587 -21.58 25.03 -12.01
N LEU A 588 -21.71 24.42 -13.18
CA LEU A 588 -20.58 23.95 -13.99
C LEU A 588 -19.54 25.05 -14.29
N LEU A 589 -19.94 26.32 -14.34
CA LEU A 589 -19.05 27.44 -14.65
C LEU A 589 -18.51 28.17 -13.42
N LYS A 590 -18.99 27.85 -12.19
CA LYS A 590 -18.60 28.58 -10.98
C LYS A 590 -18.09 27.69 -9.84
N LYS A 591 -18.55 26.44 -9.72
CA LYS A 591 -18.11 25.53 -8.66
C LYS A 591 -16.63 25.17 -8.81
N ASP A 592 -15.92 24.93 -7.69
CA ASP A 592 -14.50 24.53 -7.68
C ASP A 592 -14.30 23.09 -8.10
N PHE A 593 -15.28 22.25 -7.82
CA PHE A 593 -15.22 20.81 -8.07
C PHE A 593 -16.40 20.36 -8.93
N THR A 594 -16.18 19.24 -9.63
CA THR A 594 -17.23 18.58 -10.44
C THR A 594 -17.20 17.07 -10.18
N LYS A 595 -18.34 16.43 -10.50
CA LYS A 595 -18.44 14.98 -10.55
C LYS A 595 -17.85 14.48 -11.86
N GLU A 596 -17.16 13.33 -11.77
CA GLU A 596 -16.78 12.48 -12.89
C GLU A 596 -17.24 11.05 -12.63
N THR A 597 -17.35 10.26 -13.67
CA THR A 597 -17.53 8.81 -13.63
C THR A 597 -16.39 8.12 -14.38
N GLY A 598 -16.33 6.81 -14.36
CA GLY A 598 -15.36 6.11 -15.19
C GLY A 598 -15.18 4.64 -14.85
N ASP A 599 -14.44 3.96 -15.69
CA ASP A 599 -14.16 2.55 -15.60
C ASP A 599 -12.67 2.25 -15.60
N ALA A 600 -12.29 1.19 -14.90
CA ALA A 600 -11.00 0.57 -15.05
C ALA A 600 -11.16 -0.94 -15.13
N TYR A 601 -10.73 -1.53 -16.24
CA TYR A 601 -10.84 -2.97 -16.46
C TYR A 601 -9.59 -3.53 -17.13
N GLY A 602 -9.34 -4.81 -16.89
CA GLY A 602 -8.18 -5.45 -17.46
C GLY A 602 -7.95 -6.85 -16.92
N PHE A 603 -6.79 -7.39 -17.25
CA PHE A 603 -6.33 -8.65 -16.67
C PHE A 603 -4.83 -8.64 -16.41
N ASP A 604 -4.46 -9.37 -15.38
CA ASP A 604 -3.07 -9.57 -14.95
C ASP A 604 -2.71 -11.05 -15.06
N VAL A 605 -1.54 -11.35 -15.59
CA VAL A 605 -0.97 -12.70 -15.61
C VAL A 605 0.37 -12.67 -14.93
N SER A 606 0.59 -13.53 -13.94
CA SER A 606 1.89 -13.66 -13.30
C SER A 606 2.33 -15.12 -13.20
N VAL A 607 3.61 -15.36 -13.49
CA VAL A 607 4.27 -16.65 -13.32
C VAL A 607 5.41 -16.46 -12.35
N LYS A 608 5.36 -17.19 -11.23
CA LYS A 608 6.43 -17.22 -10.23
C LYS A 608 7.03 -18.62 -10.20
N TYR A 609 8.35 -18.70 -10.36
CA TYR A 609 9.12 -19.92 -10.17
C TYR A 609 10.19 -19.68 -9.13
N GLU A 610 10.26 -20.48 -8.09
CA GLU A 610 11.25 -20.34 -7.02
C GLU A 610 11.75 -21.72 -6.60
N ASN A 611 13.06 -21.92 -6.70
CA ASN A 611 13.75 -23.06 -6.12
C ASN A 611 14.99 -22.59 -5.34
N GLN A 612 15.90 -23.50 -5.00
CA GLN A 612 17.10 -23.19 -4.21
C GLN A 612 18.09 -22.24 -4.89
N HIS A 613 18.12 -22.22 -6.23
CA HIS A 613 19.09 -21.47 -7.04
C HIS A 613 18.43 -20.41 -7.92
N TRP A 614 17.24 -20.66 -8.42
CA TRP A 614 16.55 -19.82 -9.36
C TRP A 614 15.30 -19.20 -8.77
N TYR A 615 15.16 -17.91 -9.00
CA TYR A 615 13.93 -17.15 -8.80
C TYR A 615 13.57 -16.46 -10.12
N LEU A 616 12.40 -16.77 -10.66
CA LEU A 616 11.82 -16.09 -11.82
C LEU A 616 10.46 -15.54 -11.41
N TRP A 617 10.23 -14.27 -11.69
CA TRP A 617 8.92 -13.68 -11.59
C TRP A 617 8.65 -12.87 -12.86
N ALA A 618 7.68 -13.30 -13.66
CA ALA A 618 7.22 -12.64 -14.87
C ALA A 618 5.79 -12.17 -14.67
N VAL A 619 5.52 -10.91 -14.96
CA VAL A 619 4.22 -10.26 -14.82
C VAL A 619 3.88 -9.58 -16.14
N TYR A 620 2.67 -9.79 -16.59
CA TYR A 620 2.04 -9.04 -17.68
C TYR A 620 0.71 -8.48 -17.20
N ALA A 621 0.50 -7.19 -17.35
CA ALA A 621 -0.75 -6.51 -17.06
C ALA A 621 -1.26 -5.81 -18.32
N LEU A 622 -2.53 -6.04 -18.65
CA LEU A 622 -3.28 -5.28 -19.64
C LEU A 622 -4.38 -4.54 -18.90
N GLY A 623 -4.41 -3.21 -19.03
CA GLY A 623 -5.40 -2.38 -18.36
C GLY A 623 -5.90 -1.26 -19.26
N PHE A 624 -7.16 -0.90 -19.06
CA PHE A 624 -7.84 0.24 -19.70
C PHE A 624 -8.48 1.07 -18.61
N VAL A 625 -8.27 2.37 -18.68
CA VAL A 625 -8.88 3.32 -17.74
C VAL A 625 -9.52 4.44 -18.54
N THR A 626 -10.80 4.69 -18.28
CA THR A 626 -11.56 5.81 -18.85
C THR A 626 -12.14 6.66 -17.75
N ARG A 627 -12.34 7.94 -18.03
CA ARG A 627 -13.06 8.91 -17.21
C ARG A 627 -13.98 9.70 -18.09
N GLU A 628 -15.09 10.14 -17.53
CA GLU A 628 -16.08 10.95 -18.21
C GLU A 628 -16.42 12.17 -17.34
N TYR A 629 -16.45 13.35 -17.95
CA TYR A 629 -16.79 14.60 -17.29
C TYR A 629 -17.70 15.47 -18.17
N GLU A 630 -18.43 16.37 -17.53
CA GLU A 630 -19.22 17.38 -18.21
C GLU A 630 -18.35 18.54 -18.69
N LYS A 631 -18.43 18.85 -19.98
CA LYS A 631 -17.80 19.99 -20.62
C LYS A 631 -18.85 21.02 -20.99
N ALA A 632 -18.66 22.26 -20.56
CA ALA A 632 -19.50 23.36 -21.00
C ALA A 632 -19.25 23.65 -22.46
N VAL A 633 -20.31 23.72 -23.26
CA VAL A 633 -20.32 24.08 -24.68
C VAL A 633 -21.34 25.21 -24.92
N GLU A 634 -21.28 25.82 -26.08
CA GLU A 634 -22.13 26.99 -26.40
C GLU A 634 -23.65 26.73 -26.19
N ASP A 635 -24.10 25.54 -26.55
CA ASP A 635 -25.51 25.15 -26.48
C ASP A 635 -25.85 24.26 -25.26
N GLY A 636 -25.00 24.22 -24.20
CA GLY A 636 -25.31 23.44 -23.02
C GLY A 636 -24.12 22.65 -22.44
N VAL A 637 -24.28 21.35 -22.28
CA VAL A 637 -23.28 20.44 -21.66
C VAL A 637 -23.08 19.24 -22.57
N GLU A 638 -21.83 18.85 -22.76
CA GLU A 638 -21.40 17.64 -23.47
C GLU A 638 -20.65 16.71 -22.50
N LEU A 639 -20.97 15.42 -22.54
CA LEU A 639 -20.18 14.41 -21.83
C LEU A 639 -18.97 14.02 -22.68
N VAL A 640 -17.77 14.16 -22.08
CA VAL A 640 -16.51 13.90 -22.75
C VAL A 640 -15.78 12.76 -22.03
N GLU A 641 -15.54 11.66 -22.75
CA GLU A 641 -14.70 10.56 -22.28
C GLU A 641 -13.23 10.85 -22.57
N TYR A 642 -12.35 10.56 -21.62
CA TYR A 642 -10.91 10.71 -21.79
C TYR A 642 -10.14 9.60 -21.04
N ALA A 643 -8.90 9.30 -21.50
CA ALA A 643 -7.98 8.46 -20.77
C ALA A 643 -7.17 9.31 -19.77
N PRO A 644 -7.15 9.00 -18.46
CA PRO A 644 -6.34 9.75 -17.51
C PRO A 644 -4.84 9.59 -17.78
N HIS A 645 -4.02 10.54 -17.35
CA HIS A 645 -2.58 10.58 -17.63
C HIS A 645 -1.79 9.33 -17.19
N PHE A 646 -2.36 8.48 -16.36
CA PHE A 646 -1.77 7.21 -15.91
C PHE A 646 -2.32 5.96 -16.65
N ASP A 647 -3.12 6.09 -17.71
CA ASP A 647 -3.61 4.97 -18.51
C ASP A 647 -2.47 4.32 -19.29
N ARG A 648 -1.87 3.27 -18.71
CA ARG A 648 -0.85 2.44 -19.38
C ARG A 648 -1.45 1.11 -19.77
N ARG A 649 -1.62 0.89 -21.08
CA ARG A 649 -2.30 -0.29 -21.63
C ARG A 649 -1.54 -1.58 -21.35
N HIS A 650 -0.25 -1.65 -21.70
CA HIS A 650 0.58 -2.83 -21.49
C HIS A 650 1.70 -2.52 -20.51
N ASN A 651 1.86 -3.38 -19.52
CA ASN A 651 2.95 -3.33 -18.54
C ASN A 651 3.53 -4.72 -18.36
N ILE A 652 4.84 -4.89 -18.60
CA ILE A 652 5.54 -6.17 -18.51
C ILE A 652 6.71 -5.98 -17.54
N ASN A 653 6.85 -6.91 -16.61
CA ASN A 653 7.98 -6.97 -15.69
C ASN A 653 8.53 -8.40 -15.66
N VAL A 654 9.84 -8.56 -15.85
CA VAL A 654 10.50 -9.86 -15.76
C VAL A 654 11.70 -9.72 -14.82
N ILE A 655 11.74 -10.55 -13.81
CA ILE A 655 12.83 -10.65 -12.84
C ILE A 655 13.40 -12.04 -12.88
N LEU A 656 14.71 -12.14 -13.00
CA LEU A 656 15.44 -13.41 -12.94
C LEU A 656 16.59 -13.26 -11.96
N THR A 657 16.66 -14.14 -10.97
CA THR A 657 17.74 -14.17 -9.97
C THR A 657 18.32 -15.57 -9.90
N TYR A 658 19.66 -15.67 -9.95
CA TYR A 658 20.41 -16.91 -9.79
C TYR A 658 21.31 -16.82 -8.57
N THR A 659 21.18 -17.77 -7.66
CA THR A 659 21.99 -17.86 -6.45
C THR A 659 22.98 -19.01 -6.57
N ALA A 660 24.29 -18.72 -6.41
CA ALA A 660 25.39 -19.64 -6.60
C ALA A 660 26.29 -19.77 -5.36
N GLY A 661 27.11 -20.82 -5.36
CA GLY A 661 28.08 -21.14 -4.33
C GLY A 661 27.54 -22.07 -3.25
N SER A 662 28.44 -22.78 -2.54
CA SER A 662 28.07 -23.76 -1.53
C SER A 662 27.34 -23.15 -0.32
N LYS A 663 27.67 -21.90 0.02
CA LYS A 663 27.02 -21.10 1.07
C LYS A 663 26.03 -20.09 0.48
N ARG A 664 25.67 -20.20 -0.81
CA ARG A 664 24.81 -19.24 -1.52
C ARG A 664 25.29 -17.80 -1.41
N GLN A 665 26.61 -17.63 -1.49
CA GLN A 665 27.27 -16.35 -1.27
C GLN A 665 27.24 -15.41 -2.48
N TRP A 666 26.88 -15.91 -3.67
CA TRP A 666 26.73 -15.11 -4.87
C TRP A 666 25.26 -15.06 -5.30
N GLU A 667 24.82 -13.89 -5.67
CA GLU A 667 23.50 -13.67 -6.26
C GLU A 667 23.65 -12.77 -7.49
N PHE A 668 23.09 -13.22 -8.61
CA PHE A 668 23.04 -12.50 -9.89
C PHE A 668 21.60 -12.25 -10.24
N SER A 669 21.22 -11.00 -10.37
CA SER A 669 19.83 -10.60 -10.62
C SER A 669 19.72 -9.72 -11.85
N GLY A 670 18.66 -9.91 -12.64
CA GLY A 670 18.29 -9.05 -13.75
C GLY A 670 16.81 -8.70 -13.67
N ARG A 671 16.46 -7.47 -14.01
CA ARG A 671 15.09 -6.97 -14.08
C ARG A 671 14.88 -6.24 -15.38
N TRP A 672 13.86 -6.63 -16.12
CA TRP A 672 13.43 -5.94 -17.33
C TRP A 672 12.00 -5.45 -17.16
N ASN A 673 11.80 -4.16 -17.48
CA ASN A 673 10.52 -3.49 -17.43
C ASN A 673 10.17 -2.97 -18.82
N PHE A 674 8.91 -3.09 -19.22
CA PHE A 674 8.34 -2.50 -20.42
C PHE A 674 6.96 -1.92 -20.11
N GLY A 675 6.68 -0.74 -20.67
CA GLY A 675 5.36 -0.13 -20.60
C GLY A 675 5.04 0.70 -21.83
N THR A 676 3.78 0.68 -22.26
CA THR A 676 3.29 1.62 -23.29
C THR A 676 3.30 3.04 -22.74
N GLY A 677 3.36 4.03 -23.65
CA GLY A 677 3.42 5.44 -23.30
C GLY A 677 2.19 5.93 -22.56
N PHE A 678 2.38 6.86 -21.64
CA PHE A 678 1.29 7.55 -20.92
C PHE A 678 0.59 8.57 -21.80
N PRO A 679 -0.71 8.80 -21.61
CA PRO A 679 -1.42 9.93 -22.20
C PRO A 679 -0.88 11.26 -21.65
N PHE A 680 -0.93 12.30 -22.46
CA PHE A 680 -0.66 13.67 -22.05
C PHE A 680 -1.45 14.66 -22.90
N THR A 681 -1.71 15.84 -22.37
CA THR A 681 -2.39 16.92 -23.09
C THR A 681 -1.37 17.70 -23.91
N GLN A 682 -1.61 17.82 -25.22
CA GLN A 682 -0.75 18.57 -26.11
C GLN A 682 -1.09 20.05 -26.06
N VAL A 683 -0.06 20.91 -26.20
CA VAL A 683 -0.24 22.34 -26.40
C VAL A 683 -0.37 22.60 -27.92
N GLN A 684 -1.41 23.32 -28.30
CA GLN A 684 -1.66 23.72 -29.68
C GLN A 684 -1.13 25.10 -30.00
N GLY A 685 -0.99 25.96 -28.98
CA GLY A 685 -0.50 27.32 -29.14
C GLY A 685 -0.51 28.10 -27.84
N PHE A 686 -0.13 29.36 -27.96
CA PHE A 686 -0.11 30.31 -26.85
C PHE A 686 -0.86 31.54 -27.24
N TYR A 687 -1.42 32.26 -26.28
CA TYR A 687 -2.06 33.52 -26.44
C TYR A 687 -1.76 34.45 -25.27
N GLU A 688 -1.94 35.72 -25.45
CA GLU A 688 -1.78 36.71 -24.41
C GLU A 688 -3.06 36.81 -23.59
N TYR A 689 -3.02 36.46 -22.33
CA TYR A 689 -4.16 36.48 -21.41
C TYR A 689 -4.17 37.77 -20.61
N TYR A 690 -5.30 38.48 -20.66
CA TYR A 690 -5.54 39.70 -19.87
C TYR A 690 -6.65 39.42 -18.84
N PRO A 691 -6.38 39.55 -17.52
CA PRO A 691 -7.41 39.41 -16.49
C PRO A 691 -8.28 40.68 -16.46
N PHE A 692 -9.43 40.65 -17.12
CA PHE A 692 -10.41 41.75 -17.10
C PHE A 692 -11.24 41.75 -15.80
N GLN A 693 -10.60 41.87 -14.63
CA GLN A 693 -11.31 41.78 -13.34
C GLN A 693 -12.04 43.09 -12.97
N ASP A 694 -11.60 44.23 -13.45
CA ASP A 694 -12.10 45.56 -13.05
C ASP A 694 -12.69 46.39 -14.21
N GLY A 695 -13.17 45.73 -15.25
CA GLY A 695 -13.69 46.45 -16.44
C GLY A 695 -12.62 47.14 -17.28
N ILE A 696 -12.95 48.30 -17.84
CA ILE A 696 -12.11 49.02 -18.82
C ILE A 696 -10.96 49.80 -18.18
N ASN A 697 -10.69 49.66 -16.91
CA ASN A 697 -9.55 50.36 -16.23
C ASN A 697 -8.17 49.83 -16.58
N PHE A 698 -8.10 48.91 -17.50
CA PHE A 698 -6.87 48.24 -17.93
C PHE A 698 -6.54 48.61 -19.35
N ASP A 699 -5.38 49.30 -19.54
CA ASP A 699 -4.91 49.63 -20.88
C ASP A 699 -4.10 48.50 -21.50
N TYR A 700 -4.80 47.61 -22.22
CA TYR A 700 -4.19 46.47 -22.91
C TYR A 700 -3.17 46.88 -24.01
N THR A 701 -3.10 48.15 -24.39
CA THR A 701 -2.14 48.63 -25.40
C THR A 701 -0.77 48.89 -24.81
N THR A 702 -0.67 49.07 -23.50
CA THR A 702 0.57 49.43 -22.79
C THR A 702 1.00 48.42 -21.75
N THR A 703 0.18 47.38 -21.48
CA THR A 703 0.46 46.36 -20.46
C THR A 703 0.66 45.02 -21.15
N ASN A 704 1.71 44.28 -20.75
CA ASN A 704 1.90 42.89 -21.17
C ASN A 704 0.90 41.98 -20.44
N GLY A 705 0.25 41.11 -21.18
CA GLY A 705 -0.58 40.06 -20.61
C GLY A 705 0.25 38.88 -20.04
N GLU A 706 -0.41 38.01 -19.36
CA GLU A 706 0.15 36.73 -18.93
C GLU A 706 0.14 35.73 -20.10
N LEU A 707 1.04 34.73 -20.05
CA LEU A 707 1.07 33.66 -21.05
C LEU A 707 -0.10 32.71 -20.89
N GLY A 708 -1.07 32.77 -21.77
CA GLY A 708 -2.17 31.78 -21.88
C GLY A 708 -1.77 30.60 -22.76
N VAL A 709 -2.19 29.40 -22.38
CA VAL A 709 -1.90 28.17 -23.11
C VAL A 709 -3.18 27.64 -23.77
N LEU A 710 -3.13 27.44 -25.08
CA LEU A 710 -4.19 26.78 -25.83
C LEU A 710 -3.94 25.28 -25.85
N TYR A 711 -4.70 24.54 -25.09
CA TYR A 711 -4.60 23.08 -25.00
C TYR A 711 -5.39 22.38 -26.11
N GLY A 712 -4.87 21.25 -26.57
CA GLY A 712 -5.60 20.28 -27.39
C GLY A 712 -6.57 19.43 -26.56
N GLU A 713 -6.99 18.32 -27.11
CA GLU A 713 -7.82 17.35 -26.40
C GLU A 713 -7.13 16.87 -25.13
N LEU A 714 -7.89 16.73 -24.03
CA LEU A 714 -7.40 16.28 -22.75
C LEU A 714 -6.79 14.88 -22.90
N ASN A 715 -5.49 14.77 -22.62
CA ASN A 715 -4.72 13.53 -22.72
C ASN A 715 -4.80 12.83 -24.12
N GLY A 716 -5.02 13.60 -25.20
CA GLY A 716 -5.16 13.09 -26.56
C GLY A 716 -3.83 12.60 -27.16
N GLY A 717 -2.67 13.04 -26.66
CA GLY A 717 -1.35 12.56 -27.07
C GLY A 717 -0.88 11.36 -26.24
N ARG A 718 0.12 10.61 -26.76
CA ARG A 718 0.79 9.55 -25.99
C ARG A 718 2.31 9.66 -26.07
N LEU A 719 2.97 9.54 -24.91
CA LEU A 719 4.42 9.47 -24.82
C LEU A 719 4.96 8.18 -25.49
N PRO A 720 6.24 8.16 -25.87
CA PRO A 720 6.88 6.94 -26.37
C PRO A 720 6.89 5.81 -25.36
N THR A 721 7.04 4.57 -25.84
CA THR A 721 7.14 3.38 -24.99
C THR A 721 8.36 3.47 -24.08
N TYR A 722 8.17 3.06 -22.84
CA TYR A 722 9.20 2.93 -21.82
C TYR A 722 9.74 1.50 -21.78
N HIS A 723 11.04 1.32 -21.68
CA HIS A 723 11.64 0.06 -21.23
C HIS A 723 13.02 0.28 -20.61
N ARG A 724 13.37 -0.58 -19.65
CA ARG A 724 14.63 -0.52 -18.91
C ARG A 724 15.09 -1.93 -18.54
N PHE A 725 16.40 -2.13 -18.52
CA PHE A 725 17.02 -3.34 -18.02
C PHE A 725 18.03 -2.96 -16.93
N ASP A 726 17.88 -3.59 -15.76
CA ASP A 726 18.73 -3.41 -14.59
C ASP A 726 19.39 -4.73 -14.24
N ILE A 727 20.62 -4.69 -13.80
CA ILE A 727 21.38 -5.85 -13.33
C ILE A 727 21.93 -5.58 -11.92
N ASP A 728 22.14 -6.67 -11.17
CA ASP A 728 22.65 -6.61 -9.82
C ASP A 728 23.44 -7.87 -9.51
N VAL A 729 24.61 -7.70 -8.87
CA VAL A 729 25.50 -8.78 -8.42
C VAL A 729 25.85 -8.58 -6.97
N LYS A 730 25.40 -9.48 -6.11
CA LYS A 730 25.67 -9.47 -4.67
C LYS A 730 26.65 -10.56 -4.28
N ARG A 731 27.54 -10.23 -3.36
CA ARG A 731 28.45 -11.19 -2.74
C ARG A 731 28.45 -11.06 -1.22
N LYS A 732 28.21 -12.19 -0.53
CA LYS A 732 28.20 -12.29 0.93
C LYS A 732 29.52 -12.84 1.41
N PHE A 733 30.15 -12.16 2.37
CA PHE A 733 31.37 -12.56 3.07
C PHE A 733 30.99 -12.85 4.52
N PHE A 734 31.09 -14.12 4.93
CA PHE A 734 30.75 -14.55 6.27
C PHE A 734 32.02 -14.56 7.12
N PHE A 735 32.12 -13.67 8.11
CA PHE A 735 33.26 -13.58 9.03
C PHE A 735 33.04 -14.48 10.24
N THR A 736 31.82 -14.48 10.79
CA THR A 736 31.37 -15.36 11.87
C THR A 736 29.96 -15.82 11.60
N GLU A 737 29.36 -16.61 12.47
CA GLU A 737 27.92 -16.99 12.36
C GLU A 737 26.98 -15.78 12.40
N ASN A 738 27.43 -14.70 13.07
CA ASN A 738 26.60 -13.50 13.28
C ASN A 738 27.09 -12.26 12.53
N VAL A 739 28.28 -12.30 11.92
CA VAL A 739 28.85 -11.12 11.24
C VAL A 739 29.05 -11.44 9.76
N MET A 740 28.38 -10.68 8.93
CA MET A 740 28.39 -10.81 7.47
C MET A 740 28.52 -9.44 6.82
N LEU A 741 29.39 -9.35 5.81
CA LEU A 741 29.44 -8.21 4.89
C LEU A 741 28.84 -8.64 3.55
N GLU A 742 27.91 -7.88 3.07
CA GLU A 742 27.36 -7.99 1.71
C GLU A 742 27.88 -6.82 0.86
N ALA A 743 28.49 -7.16 -0.27
CA ALA A 743 28.89 -6.20 -1.29
C ALA A 743 27.92 -6.36 -2.48
N ASP A 744 27.42 -5.24 -2.97
CA ASP A 744 26.43 -5.12 -4.02
C ASP A 744 26.96 -4.24 -5.14
N LEU A 745 26.95 -4.74 -6.37
CA LEU A 745 27.28 -3.99 -7.57
C LEU A 745 26.10 -4.03 -8.53
N SER A 746 25.46 -2.90 -8.71
CA SER A 746 24.28 -2.79 -9.56
C SER A 746 24.47 -1.79 -10.69
N VAL A 747 23.77 -2.00 -11.79
CA VAL A 747 23.68 -1.06 -12.92
C VAL A 747 22.22 -0.90 -13.29
N THR A 748 21.69 0.30 -13.07
CA THR A 748 20.37 0.70 -13.53
C THR A 748 20.46 1.17 -14.97
N ASN A 749 19.47 0.82 -15.81
CA ASN A 749 19.37 1.20 -17.22
C ASN A 749 20.63 0.83 -18.03
N VAL A 750 20.98 -0.45 -18.04
CA VAL A 750 22.23 -1.00 -18.62
C VAL A 750 22.49 -0.54 -20.04
N TYR A 751 21.48 -0.45 -20.89
CA TYR A 751 21.62 0.00 -22.27
C TYR A 751 21.40 1.51 -22.48
N ASN A 752 21.35 2.28 -21.40
CA ASN A 752 21.26 3.75 -21.38
C ASN A 752 20.16 4.32 -22.29
N ARG A 753 18.97 3.70 -22.25
CA ARG A 753 17.84 4.20 -23.02
C ARG A 753 17.37 5.54 -22.47
N HIS A 754 17.19 6.51 -23.34
CA HIS A 754 16.63 7.81 -23.02
C HIS A 754 15.11 7.73 -22.98
N ASN A 755 14.57 7.15 -21.90
CA ASN A 755 13.13 7.11 -21.69
C ASN A 755 12.58 8.50 -21.43
N VAL A 756 11.46 8.83 -22.05
CA VAL A 756 10.78 10.10 -21.81
C VAL A 756 10.04 10.04 -20.48
N PHE A 757 10.18 11.06 -19.65
CA PHE A 757 9.48 11.20 -18.41
C PHE A 757 8.20 12.02 -18.61
N TYR A 758 8.36 13.26 -19.08
CA TYR A 758 7.29 14.13 -19.53
C TYR A 758 7.81 15.15 -20.54
N VAL A 759 6.91 15.89 -21.14
CA VAL A 759 7.21 17.03 -22.00
C VAL A 759 6.74 18.29 -21.27
N ASN A 760 7.64 19.27 -21.10
CA ASN A 760 7.26 20.56 -20.55
C ASN A 760 6.28 21.25 -21.50
N LEU A 761 5.11 21.62 -21.00
CA LEU A 761 4.02 22.15 -21.83
C LEU A 761 4.33 23.56 -22.39
N ILE A 762 5.21 24.32 -21.74
CA ILE A 762 5.56 25.69 -22.14
C ILE A 762 6.79 25.69 -23.07
N THR A 763 7.87 25.03 -22.64
CA THR A 763 9.15 25.05 -23.39
C THR A 763 9.24 23.96 -24.45
N SER A 764 8.33 22.99 -24.45
CA SER A 764 8.37 21.76 -25.27
C SER A 764 9.63 20.91 -25.05
N GLU A 765 10.37 21.16 -23.98
CA GLU A 765 11.55 20.37 -23.63
C GLU A 765 11.14 19.00 -23.10
N VAL A 766 11.89 17.98 -23.52
CA VAL A 766 11.67 16.59 -23.10
C VAL A 766 12.47 16.30 -21.84
N ALA A 767 11.79 16.15 -20.71
CA ALA A 767 12.40 15.61 -19.51
C ALA A 767 12.61 14.10 -19.65
N ARG A 768 13.80 13.63 -19.28
CA ARG A 768 14.19 12.22 -19.42
C ARG A 768 14.26 11.56 -18.06
N GLN A 769 14.02 10.26 -18.05
CA GLN A 769 14.19 9.41 -16.89
C GLN A 769 15.66 9.09 -16.63
N LEU A 770 15.96 8.33 -15.58
CA LEU A 770 17.32 8.03 -15.17
C LEU A 770 18.15 7.42 -16.31
N PRO A 771 19.38 7.97 -16.55
CA PRO A 771 20.34 7.38 -17.48
C PRO A 771 20.93 6.10 -16.87
N ILE A 772 21.97 5.55 -17.49
CA ILE A 772 22.75 4.47 -16.90
C ILE A 772 23.37 4.93 -15.56
N LEU A 773 23.16 4.16 -14.49
CA LEU A 773 23.68 4.46 -13.15
C LEU A 773 24.33 3.21 -12.56
N PRO A 774 25.65 3.03 -12.68
CA PRO A 774 26.37 2.01 -11.92
C PRO A 774 26.51 2.42 -10.45
N THR A 775 26.25 1.50 -9.54
CA THR A 775 26.21 1.75 -8.10
C THR A 775 26.94 0.66 -7.34
N LEU A 776 27.69 1.05 -6.33
CA LEU A 776 28.32 0.13 -5.37
C LEU A 776 27.70 0.35 -4.00
N GLY A 777 27.35 -0.75 -3.33
CA GLY A 777 26.83 -0.78 -1.97
C GLY A 777 27.57 -1.76 -1.08
N LEU A 778 27.65 -1.44 0.20
CA LEU A 778 28.20 -2.31 1.25
C LEU A 778 27.21 -2.34 2.43
N THR A 779 26.93 -3.54 2.93
CA THR A 779 26.06 -3.71 4.11
C THR A 779 26.71 -4.68 5.08
N LEU A 780 27.04 -4.22 6.28
CA LEU A 780 27.55 -5.01 7.40
C LEU A 780 26.38 -5.39 8.31
N SER A 781 26.17 -6.67 8.52
CA SER A 781 25.22 -7.23 9.50
C SER A 781 25.97 -7.89 10.66
N PHE A 782 25.51 -7.68 11.93
CA PHE A 782 26.14 -8.22 13.13
C PHE A 782 25.15 -8.64 14.20
#